data_0987bbb923cc40189bc4c7d3ca7215b7
#
_entry.id   0987bbb923cc40189bc4c7d3ca7215b7
#
_cell.length_a   1.000
_cell.length_b   1.000
_cell.length_c   1.000
_cell.angle_alpha   90.00
_cell.angle_beta   90.00
_cell.angle_gamma   90.00
#
_symmetry.space_group_name_H-M   'P 1'
#
loop_
_entity.id
_entity.type
_entity.pdbx_description
1 polymer ?
#
loop_
_entity_poly.entity_id
_entity_poly.type
_entity_poly.pdbx_seq_one_letter_code
_entity_poly.pdbx_strand_id
1 'polypeptide(L)'
;MSKKIDKKEQIGKSSINTKEAKHKADSQAGQIQNPIFEKNLQALFQQDEILAARLFAMGAQDKYEVFIGKDPLDINIIDRKSFKYIYENPIKDTHDMLESLEKQYKRYPIMYFYGLGNGILYKALLCNETHQRIVVVEPELEIIYIVLNLIDLSNELASERLTLFYSEFANYSQFYYLIAKVEFNRYAKLYDLHIHTDFYDNFADDYQRINQEFTKAISQMVASSGNSIDDMLIGIKNHIENLPTMITGYSYVDLVKKRHNLMDTAIIVATGPSLDKQLNTLKKFAPYATVISLDASYPILLKHGIKPDYVTSIERVVATSSFFKHKNKEFDKDIYFIVASLTHKQTIKNILPRRLVLTIRPQPSEFIFDLKKYGYLGIGHSTANQAYQLARVLGHKNIVLIGQDLAFAPDGKSHATGHAFAQAEEHLYTKAYGGEGEVRTTYVWDKFKNQFEKDIEESKKEDIATYNCTEGGARIEGAIEKPFLEVMNKLCKDKKVKNLPNINEVKEKTANRYLLQSYKVISEKIKIQELAKSKIEEVFLKVVPQIDNILKLRDEGKVTEKLFDKLVKISNQIDKVKEFIIKENYQKFLDSIVSISIYYQELELAKISVAPSDTAIEKVNKLIEWVEIHKYWLFSVAGGLNADIETTKKASRNLIKELKKRGLIEKSNLGKSKDNFRF
;
A
#
# COMPACT_ATOMS: atom_id res chain seq x y z
N MET A 1 48.74 -13.93 -5.85
CA MET A 1 49.79 -12.94 -5.55
C MET A 1 49.26 -11.94 -4.56
N SER A 2 49.87 -11.94 -3.41
CA SER A 2 49.59 -11.19 -2.18
C SER A 2 49.92 -9.71 -2.33
N LYS A 3 49.11 -8.82 -1.71
CA LYS A 3 49.65 -7.61 -1.05
C LYS A 3 48.69 -7.18 0.06
N LYS A 4 49.17 -7.39 1.30
CA LYS A 4 48.72 -6.71 2.52
C LYS A 4 49.01 -5.21 2.41
N ILE A 5 48.09 -4.41 2.95
CA ILE A 5 48.40 -3.04 3.39
C ILE A 5 47.81 -2.87 4.79
N ASP A 6 48.68 -2.80 5.78
CA ASP A 6 48.41 -2.30 7.13
C ASP A 6 48.20 -0.79 7.09
N LYS A 7 47.21 -0.30 7.82
CA LYS A 7 47.20 1.06 8.37
C LYS A 7 46.56 1.05 9.76
N LYS A 8 47.43 1.14 10.77
CA LYS A 8 47.07 1.62 12.12
C LYS A 8 46.83 3.12 12.04
N GLU A 9 45.73 3.57 12.54
CA GLU A 9 45.56 4.94 13.00
C GLU A 9 45.01 4.96 14.42
N GLN A 10 45.70 5.74 15.23
CA GLN A 10 45.46 5.99 16.64
C GLN A 10 44.19 6.77 16.87
N ILE A 11 43.33 6.29 17.77
CA ILE A 11 42.26 7.10 18.38
C ILE A 11 42.61 7.23 19.87
N GLY A 12 42.63 8.49 20.30
CA GLY A 12 43.06 8.92 21.62
C GLY A 12 42.23 8.34 22.77
N LYS A 13 42.93 7.99 23.81
CA LYS A 13 42.37 7.62 25.12
C LYS A 13 41.75 8.84 25.79
N SER A 14 40.43 8.86 25.95
CA SER A 14 39.79 9.61 27.02
C SER A 14 39.53 8.65 28.19
N SER A 15 40.18 8.92 29.29
CA SER A 15 40.05 8.17 30.55
C SER A 15 38.68 8.46 31.17
N ILE A 16 37.74 7.57 30.98
CA ILE A 16 36.49 7.51 31.75
C ILE A 16 36.72 6.54 32.90
N ASN A 17 36.40 7.03 34.08
CA ASN A 17 36.62 6.47 35.41
C ASN A 17 36.09 5.02 35.51
N THR A 18 36.98 4.04 35.44
CA THR A 18 36.69 2.61 35.45
C THR A 18 36.20 2.06 36.81
N LYS A 19 36.13 2.88 37.85
CA LYS A 19 35.63 2.48 39.17
C LYS A 19 34.09 2.66 39.32
N GLU A 20 33.49 3.66 38.70
CA GLU A 20 32.02 3.82 38.72
C GLU A 20 31.29 2.87 37.75
N ALA A 21 31.93 2.50 36.64
CA ALA A 21 31.41 1.49 35.73
C ALA A 21 31.40 0.08 36.34
N LYS A 22 32.40 -0.27 37.18
CA LYS A 22 32.41 -1.54 37.88
C LYS A 22 31.35 -1.61 39.00
N HIS A 23 31.08 -0.54 39.74
CA HIS A 23 30.03 -0.55 40.78
C HIS A 23 28.62 -0.58 40.20
N LYS A 24 28.37 -0.08 38.98
CA LYS A 24 27.09 -0.25 38.27
C LYS A 24 26.96 -1.64 37.64
N ALA A 25 28.03 -2.27 37.20
CA ALA A 25 28.00 -3.64 36.67
C ALA A 25 27.78 -4.69 37.77
N ASP A 26 28.33 -4.48 38.96
CA ASP A 26 28.14 -5.41 40.11
C ASP A 26 26.75 -5.25 40.77
N SER A 27 26.05 -4.14 40.60
CA SER A 27 24.63 -3.98 41.09
C SER A 27 23.58 -4.55 40.13
N GLN A 28 23.96 -4.92 38.89
CA GLN A 28 23.08 -5.62 37.93
C GLN A 28 23.31 -7.16 37.94
N ALA A 29 24.25 -7.67 38.63
CA ALA A 29 24.59 -9.10 38.72
C ALA A 29 23.71 -9.93 39.71
N GLY A 30 22.53 -9.40 40.09
CA GLY A 30 21.61 -10.05 41.01
C GLY A 30 20.18 -10.29 40.50
N GLN A 31 19.87 -10.02 39.24
CA GLN A 31 18.62 -10.42 38.64
C GLN A 31 18.67 -11.94 38.37
N ILE A 32 17.93 -12.72 39.13
CA ILE A 32 17.64 -14.13 38.84
C ILE A 32 17.01 -14.10 37.41
N GLN A 33 17.77 -14.54 36.42
CA GLN A 33 17.29 -14.64 35.06
C GLN A 33 16.11 -15.63 35.06
N ASN A 34 14.90 -15.14 34.72
CA ASN A 34 13.74 -16.00 34.55
C ASN A 34 13.83 -16.65 33.16
N PRO A 35 14.08 -17.97 33.05
CA PRO A 35 14.24 -18.64 31.77
C PRO A 35 13.03 -18.54 30.85
N ILE A 36 11.82 -18.39 31.40
CA ILE A 36 10.58 -18.21 30.64
C ILE A 36 10.59 -16.82 30.01
N PHE A 37 10.93 -15.79 30.77
CA PHE A 37 11.00 -14.43 30.28
C PHE A 37 12.03 -14.26 29.16
N GLU A 38 13.23 -14.84 29.34
CA GLU A 38 14.28 -14.77 28.32
C GLU A 38 13.86 -15.42 27.00
N LYS A 39 13.23 -16.60 27.04
CA LYS A 39 12.70 -17.27 25.83
C LYS A 39 11.63 -16.45 25.16
N ASN A 40 10.67 -15.94 25.91
CA ASN A 40 9.60 -15.09 25.41
C ASN A 40 10.14 -13.82 24.80
N LEU A 41 11.11 -13.19 25.45
CA LEU A 41 11.72 -11.95 25.00
C LEU A 41 12.52 -12.15 23.69
N GLN A 42 13.27 -13.26 23.61
CA GLN A 42 14.00 -13.63 22.39
C GLN A 42 13.06 -13.87 21.19
N ALA A 43 11.91 -14.50 21.43
CA ALA A 43 10.89 -14.73 20.43
C ALA A 43 10.21 -13.41 20.00
N LEU A 44 9.86 -12.56 20.98
CA LEU A 44 9.25 -11.25 20.74
C LEU A 44 10.19 -10.30 19.99
N PHE A 45 11.49 -10.35 20.26
CA PHE A 45 12.50 -9.55 19.57
C PHE A 45 12.48 -9.73 18.04
N GLN A 46 12.10 -10.91 17.55
CA GLN A 46 11.97 -11.17 16.12
C GLN A 46 10.73 -10.48 15.51
N GLN A 47 9.70 -10.22 16.30
CA GLN A 47 8.48 -9.54 15.86
C GLN A 47 8.57 -8.03 16.05
N ASP A 48 8.99 -7.58 17.25
CA ASP A 48 9.09 -6.18 17.66
C ASP A 48 10.31 -5.96 18.56
N GLU A 49 11.41 -5.53 17.95
CA GLU A 49 12.67 -5.23 18.62
C GLU A 49 12.51 -4.11 19.67
N ILE A 50 11.66 -3.11 19.39
CA ILE A 50 11.48 -1.94 20.24
C ILE A 50 10.73 -2.36 21.51
N LEU A 51 9.63 -3.10 21.37
CA LEU A 51 8.88 -3.61 22.51
C LEU A 51 9.73 -4.57 23.37
N ALA A 52 10.45 -5.48 22.74
CA ALA A 52 11.35 -6.40 23.43
C ALA A 52 12.44 -5.67 24.22
N ALA A 53 13.09 -4.66 23.61
CA ALA A 53 14.10 -3.85 24.27
C ALA A 53 13.52 -3.04 25.45
N ARG A 54 12.29 -2.54 25.32
CA ARG A 54 11.57 -1.83 26.38
C ARG A 54 11.29 -2.73 27.57
N LEU A 55 10.77 -3.93 27.31
CA LEU A 55 10.49 -4.94 28.35
C LEU A 55 11.79 -5.41 29.04
N PHE A 56 12.86 -5.60 28.28
CA PHE A 56 14.18 -5.95 28.86
C PHE A 56 14.71 -4.87 29.78
N ALA A 57 14.50 -3.61 29.45
CA ALA A 57 14.93 -2.47 30.26
C ALA A 57 14.02 -2.20 31.47
N MET A 58 12.83 -2.86 31.57
CA MET A 58 11.94 -2.72 32.72
C MET A 58 12.57 -3.34 33.98
N GLY A 59 12.57 -2.56 35.06
CA GLY A 59 12.84 -3.06 36.41
C GLY A 59 11.56 -3.54 37.09
N ALA A 60 11.65 -3.83 38.40
CA ALA A 60 10.48 -4.14 39.21
C ALA A 60 9.45 -3.00 39.14
N GLN A 61 8.21 -3.37 38.82
CA GLN A 61 7.06 -2.46 38.74
C GLN A 61 6.14 -2.70 39.92
N ASP A 62 5.28 -1.74 40.23
CA ASP A 62 4.43 -1.77 41.41
C ASP A 62 2.96 -1.40 41.13
N LYS A 63 2.61 -1.14 39.88
CA LYS A 63 1.21 -0.80 39.52
C LYS A 63 0.28 -2.01 39.65
N TYR A 64 0.77 -3.19 39.28
CA TYR A 64 -0.01 -4.42 39.31
C TYR A 64 0.57 -5.43 40.31
N GLU A 65 -0.31 -6.21 40.90
CA GLU A 65 0.04 -7.33 41.78
C GLU A 65 -0.50 -8.63 41.19
N VAL A 66 0.32 -9.69 41.27
CA VAL A 66 -0.05 -11.01 40.78
C VAL A 66 -0.50 -11.89 41.92
N PHE A 67 -1.66 -12.50 41.75
CA PHE A 67 -2.16 -13.56 42.64
C PHE A 67 -2.08 -14.89 41.89
N ILE A 68 -1.43 -15.88 42.48
CA ILE A 68 -1.34 -17.25 41.93
C ILE A 68 -2.00 -18.19 42.93
N GLY A 69 -3.07 -18.85 42.51
CA GLY A 69 -3.81 -19.81 43.30
C GLY A 69 -3.10 -21.18 43.43
N LYS A 70 -3.84 -22.19 43.85
CA LYS A 70 -3.30 -23.57 43.95
C LYS A 70 -3.21 -24.24 42.58
N ASP A 71 -4.10 -23.91 41.68
CA ASP A 71 -4.07 -24.37 40.29
C ASP A 71 -3.13 -23.46 39.47
N PRO A 72 -2.24 -24.00 38.65
CA PRO A 72 -1.37 -23.21 37.76
C PRO A 72 -2.10 -22.28 36.79
N LEU A 73 -3.37 -22.55 36.53
CA LEU A 73 -4.23 -21.70 35.69
C LEU A 73 -4.95 -20.59 36.47
N ASP A 74 -4.89 -20.65 37.84
CA ASP A 74 -5.50 -19.64 38.70
C ASP A 74 -4.53 -18.46 38.90
N ILE A 75 -4.34 -17.70 37.84
CA ILE A 75 -3.49 -16.51 37.81
C ILE A 75 -4.37 -15.28 37.59
N ASN A 76 -4.39 -14.39 38.60
CA ASN A 76 -5.07 -13.09 38.49
C ASN A 76 -4.07 -11.93 38.59
N ILE A 77 -4.40 -10.82 37.99
CA ILE A 77 -3.62 -9.58 38.06
C ILE A 77 -4.54 -8.49 38.60
N ILE A 78 -4.06 -7.73 39.56
CA ILE A 78 -4.83 -6.74 40.34
C ILE A 78 -4.16 -5.38 40.19
N ASP A 79 -4.90 -4.37 39.79
CA ASP A 79 -4.44 -2.97 39.85
C ASP A 79 -4.43 -2.54 41.34
N ARG A 80 -3.24 -2.26 41.86
CA ARG A 80 -3.03 -1.86 43.25
C ARG A 80 -3.70 -0.55 43.65
N LYS A 81 -3.93 0.33 42.66
CA LYS A 81 -4.53 1.65 42.92
C LYS A 81 -6.04 1.59 42.94
N SER A 82 -6.64 0.91 41.97
CA SER A 82 -8.11 0.80 41.87
C SER A 82 -8.68 -0.44 42.58
N PHE A 83 -7.83 -1.39 42.97
CA PHE A 83 -8.21 -2.71 43.48
C PHE A 83 -9.10 -3.50 42.53
N LYS A 84 -9.03 -3.21 41.23
CA LYS A 84 -9.76 -3.98 40.22
C LYS A 84 -8.93 -5.18 39.77
N TYR A 85 -9.60 -6.30 39.66
CA TYR A 85 -9.05 -7.54 39.11
C TYR A 85 -9.29 -7.62 37.63
N ILE A 86 -8.39 -8.30 36.90
CA ILE A 86 -8.64 -8.61 35.48
C ILE A 86 -9.76 -9.63 35.32
N TYR A 87 -9.89 -10.56 36.30
CA TYR A 87 -10.92 -11.59 36.32
C TYR A 87 -11.63 -11.58 37.68
N GLU A 88 -12.92 -11.91 37.68
CA GLU A 88 -13.60 -12.26 38.92
C GLU A 88 -13.16 -13.66 39.42
N ASN A 89 -13.10 -14.61 38.46
CA ASN A 89 -12.57 -15.95 38.70
C ASN A 89 -11.74 -16.38 37.45
N PRO A 90 -10.39 -16.36 37.50
CA PRO A 90 -9.52 -16.57 36.36
C PRO A 90 -9.82 -17.85 35.56
N ILE A 91 -10.04 -18.96 36.26
CA ILE A 91 -10.29 -20.26 35.61
C ILE A 91 -11.66 -20.27 34.95
N LYS A 92 -12.69 -19.86 35.68
CA LYS A 92 -14.07 -19.86 35.19
C LYS A 92 -14.24 -18.88 34.05
N ASP A 93 -13.79 -17.65 34.21
CA ASP A 93 -13.96 -16.57 33.22
C ASP A 93 -13.22 -16.91 31.95
N THR A 94 -12.00 -17.46 32.04
CA THR A 94 -11.24 -17.95 30.86
C THR A 94 -11.95 -19.12 30.20
N HIS A 95 -12.54 -20.04 30.96
CA HIS A 95 -13.29 -21.16 30.39
C HIS A 95 -14.56 -20.69 29.66
N ASP A 96 -15.36 -19.85 30.29
CA ASP A 96 -16.60 -19.31 29.72
C ASP A 96 -16.34 -18.52 28.48
N MET A 97 -15.25 -17.74 28.47
CA MET A 97 -14.81 -16.98 27.29
C MET A 97 -14.36 -17.91 26.15
N LEU A 98 -13.55 -18.93 26.47
CA LEU A 98 -13.11 -19.93 25.50
C LEU A 98 -14.31 -20.68 24.89
N GLU A 99 -15.28 -21.10 25.69
CA GLU A 99 -16.50 -21.77 25.23
C GLU A 99 -17.32 -20.86 24.30
N SER A 100 -17.48 -19.59 24.65
CA SER A 100 -18.18 -18.60 23.84
C SER A 100 -17.49 -18.38 22.48
N LEU A 101 -16.17 -18.22 22.49
CA LEU A 101 -15.37 -18.01 21.30
C LEU A 101 -15.35 -19.27 20.40
N GLU A 102 -15.18 -20.46 21.00
CA GLU A 102 -15.23 -21.73 20.27
C GLU A 102 -16.60 -21.97 19.62
N LYS A 103 -17.69 -21.52 20.24
CA LYS A 103 -19.04 -21.64 19.66
C LYS A 103 -19.22 -20.79 18.40
N GLN A 104 -18.68 -19.58 18.37
CA GLN A 104 -18.92 -18.60 17.30
C GLN A 104 -17.74 -18.52 16.32
N TYR A 105 -16.51 -18.60 16.81
CA TYR A 105 -15.30 -18.26 16.06
C TYR A 105 -14.34 -19.45 15.83
N LYS A 106 -14.72 -20.68 16.16
CA LYS A 106 -13.84 -21.87 16.08
C LYS A 106 -13.21 -22.10 14.70
N ARG A 107 -13.78 -21.50 13.62
CA ARG A 107 -13.29 -21.62 12.25
C ARG A 107 -12.56 -20.39 11.74
N TYR A 108 -12.42 -19.36 12.56
CA TYR A 108 -11.75 -18.14 12.16
C TYR A 108 -10.24 -18.33 12.12
N PRO A 109 -9.59 -18.14 10.96
CA PRO A 109 -8.14 -18.31 10.86
C PRO A 109 -7.37 -17.23 11.60
N ILE A 110 -7.97 -16.04 11.73
CA ILE A 110 -7.36 -14.90 12.42
C ILE A 110 -8.36 -14.34 13.42
N MET A 111 -7.88 -14.09 14.62
CA MET A 111 -8.65 -13.42 15.68
C MET A 111 -7.88 -12.23 16.23
N TYR A 112 -8.60 -11.19 16.63
CA TYR A 112 -8.03 -9.95 17.14
C TYR A 112 -8.60 -9.64 18.52
N PHE A 113 -7.72 -9.30 19.47
CA PHE A 113 -8.09 -9.03 20.85
C PHE A 113 -7.48 -7.73 21.35
N TYR A 114 -8.23 -7.06 22.20
CA TYR A 114 -7.78 -5.95 23.01
C TYR A 114 -7.72 -6.39 24.46
N GLY A 115 -6.50 -6.43 25.01
CA GLY A 115 -6.16 -6.97 26.32
C GLY A 115 -5.48 -8.33 26.26
N LEU A 116 -4.37 -8.48 26.99
CA LEU A 116 -3.61 -9.72 27.09
C LEU A 116 -4.14 -10.61 28.23
N GLY A 117 -4.71 -10.00 29.27
CA GLY A 117 -5.12 -10.72 30.49
C GLY A 117 -3.94 -11.43 31.13
N ASN A 118 -4.15 -12.69 31.52
CA ASN A 118 -3.07 -13.56 32.02
C ASN A 118 -2.38 -14.40 30.93
N GLY A 119 -2.77 -14.24 29.68
CA GLY A 119 -2.19 -14.94 28.51
C GLY A 119 -2.69 -16.37 28.27
N ILE A 120 -3.39 -16.97 29.23
CA ILE A 120 -3.82 -18.39 29.19
C ILE A 120 -4.85 -18.62 28.06
N LEU A 121 -5.81 -17.71 27.91
CA LEU A 121 -6.82 -17.79 26.86
C LEU A 121 -6.20 -17.98 25.46
N TYR A 122 -5.18 -17.22 25.13
CA TYR A 122 -4.56 -17.27 23.80
C TYR A 122 -3.82 -18.57 23.56
N LYS A 123 -3.19 -19.10 24.60
CA LYS A 123 -2.54 -20.42 24.53
C LYS A 123 -3.57 -21.53 24.33
N ALA A 124 -4.72 -21.44 24.99
CA ALA A 124 -5.83 -22.38 24.82
C ALA A 124 -6.46 -22.28 23.42
N LEU A 125 -6.74 -21.07 22.94
CA LEU A 125 -7.27 -20.85 21.59
C LEU A 125 -6.33 -21.39 20.50
N LEU A 126 -5.00 -21.23 20.67
CA LEU A 126 -4.00 -21.71 19.72
C LEU A 126 -3.81 -23.24 19.71
N CYS A 127 -4.45 -23.98 20.65
CA CYS A 127 -4.59 -25.44 20.53
C CYS A 127 -5.52 -25.84 19.38
N ASN A 128 -6.41 -24.96 18.95
CA ASN A 128 -7.21 -25.15 17.74
C ASN A 128 -6.35 -24.78 16.50
N GLU A 129 -6.03 -25.77 15.68
CA GLU A 129 -5.19 -25.56 14.49
C GLU A 129 -5.83 -24.63 13.44
N THR A 130 -7.15 -24.44 13.50
CA THR A 130 -7.85 -23.49 12.61
C THR A 130 -7.43 -22.06 12.90
N HIS A 131 -7.17 -21.70 14.17
CA HIS A 131 -6.64 -20.40 14.56
C HIS A 131 -5.17 -20.28 14.13
N GLN A 132 -4.94 -19.80 12.94
CA GLN A 132 -3.61 -19.66 12.37
C GLN A 132 -2.85 -18.50 13.01
N ARG A 133 -3.55 -17.39 13.31
CA ARG A 133 -2.99 -16.16 13.87
C ARG A 133 -3.92 -15.58 14.94
N ILE A 134 -3.37 -15.17 16.06
CA ILE A 134 -4.04 -14.34 17.07
C ILE A 134 -3.24 -13.05 17.21
N VAL A 135 -3.92 -11.91 17.11
CA VAL A 135 -3.34 -10.57 17.31
C VAL A 135 -3.87 -10.01 18.60
N VAL A 136 -2.99 -9.61 19.50
CA VAL A 136 -3.35 -9.02 20.79
C VAL A 136 -2.73 -7.63 20.89
N VAL A 137 -3.54 -6.65 21.28
CA VAL A 137 -3.08 -5.31 21.62
C VAL A 137 -3.30 -5.10 23.12
N GLU A 138 -2.22 -4.87 23.86
CA GLU A 138 -2.27 -4.67 25.31
C GLU A 138 -2.01 -3.20 25.65
N PRO A 139 -2.91 -2.50 26.39
CA PRO A 139 -2.70 -1.11 26.78
C PRO A 139 -1.66 -0.91 27.90
N GLU A 140 -1.36 -1.97 28.68
CA GLU A 140 -0.50 -1.88 29.84
C GLU A 140 0.80 -2.66 29.68
N LEU A 141 1.92 -1.94 29.57
CA LEU A 141 3.24 -2.55 29.38
C LEU A 141 3.61 -3.51 30.54
N GLU A 142 3.20 -3.18 31.79
CA GLU A 142 3.48 -4.00 32.95
C GLU A 142 2.72 -5.33 32.91
N ILE A 143 1.50 -5.37 32.35
CA ILE A 143 0.77 -6.62 32.12
C ILE A 143 1.53 -7.51 31.13
N ILE A 144 2.06 -6.95 30.04
CA ILE A 144 2.91 -7.72 29.10
C ILE A 144 4.12 -8.29 29.85
N TYR A 145 4.81 -7.46 30.64
CA TYR A 145 5.98 -7.89 31.41
C TYR A 145 5.64 -9.04 32.39
N ILE A 146 4.54 -8.92 33.14
CA ILE A 146 4.07 -9.94 34.07
C ILE A 146 3.78 -11.26 33.33
N VAL A 147 2.99 -11.20 32.25
CA VAL A 147 2.57 -12.41 31.51
C VAL A 147 3.78 -13.13 30.91
N LEU A 148 4.72 -12.41 30.31
CA LEU A 148 5.92 -13.01 29.72
C LEU A 148 6.87 -13.60 30.79
N ASN A 149 6.76 -13.19 32.06
CA ASN A 149 7.48 -13.82 33.17
C ASN A 149 6.79 -15.08 33.71
N LEU A 150 5.48 -15.22 33.50
CA LEU A 150 4.68 -16.30 34.11
C LEU A 150 4.37 -17.43 33.10
N ILE A 151 4.07 -17.08 31.85
CA ILE A 151 3.58 -18.02 30.84
C ILE A 151 4.60 -18.14 29.70
N ASP A 152 5.00 -19.36 29.40
CA ASP A 152 5.84 -19.62 28.21
C ASP A 152 4.98 -19.51 26.93
N LEU A 153 5.11 -18.40 26.22
CA LEU A 153 4.50 -18.09 24.93
C LEU A 153 5.54 -18.06 23.78
N SER A 154 6.76 -18.52 24.06
CA SER A 154 7.88 -18.39 23.16
C SER A 154 7.66 -19.09 21.81
N ASN A 155 7.01 -20.24 21.78
CA ASN A 155 6.70 -20.96 20.55
C ASN A 155 5.65 -20.23 19.71
N GLU A 156 4.60 -19.71 20.33
CA GLU A 156 3.50 -18.99 19.71
C GLU A 156 3.99 -17.65 19.14
N LEU A 157 4.88 -16.96 19.85
CA LEU A 157 5.54 -15.74 19.38
C LEU A 157 6.52 -16.03 18.24
N ALA A 158 7.44 -16.99 18.40
CA ALA A 158 8.45 -17.30 17.38
C ALA A 158 7.85 -17.80 16.05
N SER A 159 6.70 -18.50 16.11
CA SER A 159 5.97 -18.96 14.93
C SER A 159 5.04 -17.89 14.32
N GLU A 160 5.00 -16.69 14.88
CA GLU A 160 4.04 -15.61 14.56
C GLU A 160 2.56 -16.04 14.71
N ARG A 161 2.27 -17.16 15.35
CA ARG A 161 0.89 -17.55 15.66
C ARG A 161 0.24 -16.63 16.69
N LEU A 162 1.03 -16.05 17.58
CA LEU A 162 0.66 -14.93 18.45
C LEU A 162 1.47 -13.70 18.05
N THR A 163 0.79 -12.62 17.71
CA THR A 163 1.39 -11.30 17.48
C THR A 163 0.94 -10.37 18.60
N LEU A 164 1.90 -9.76 19.29
CA LEU A 164 1.65 -8.90 20.44
C LEU A 164 2.06 -7.46 20.12
N PHE A 165 1.15 -6.52 20.35
CA PHE A 165 1.38 -5.09 20.28
C PHE A 165 1.21 -4.43 21.65
N TYR A 166 2.08 -3.48 21.97
CA TYR A 166 1.84 -2.52 23.04
C TYR A 166 1.10 -1.32 22.46
N SER A 167 -0.06 -0.99 23.03
CA SER A 167 -0.97 0.00 22.48
C SER A 167 -0.34 1.38 22.27
N GLU A 168 0.52 1.86 23.19
CA GLU A 168 1.19 3.16 23.08
C GLU A 168 2.07 3.27 21.82
N PHE A 169 2.68 2.16 21.37
CA PHE A 169 3.52 2.12 20.17
C PHE A 169 2.74 1.74 18.91
N ALA A 170 1.59 1.09 19.10
CA ALA A 170 0.75 0.61 18.03
C ALA A 170 0.14 1.78 17.23
N ASN A 171 0.33 1.73 15.90
CA ASN A 171 -0.11 2.78 15.00
C ASN A 171 -0.56 2.22 13.64
N TYR A 172 -1.19 3.08 12.86
CA TYR A 172 -1.66 2.76 11.52
C TYR A 172 -0.62 2.04 10.63
N SER A 173 0.64 2.48 10.63
CA SER A 173 1.66 1.89 9.76
C SER A 173 1.95 0.43 10.11
N GLN A 174 2.06 0.10 11.41
CA GLN A 174 2.27 -1.27 11.86
C GLN A 174 1.09 -2.16 11.48
N PHE A 175 -0.15 -1.69 11.70
CA PHE A 175 -1.35 -2.45 11.31
C PHE A 175 -1.46 -2.59 9.78
N TYR A 176 -1.12 -1.55 9.02
CA TYR A 176 -1.11 -1.65 7.57
C TYR A 176 -0.11 -2.72 7.08
N TYR A 177 1.10 -2.76 7.62
CA TYR A 177 2.09 -3.79 7.27
C TYR A 177 1.66 -5.20 7.70
N LEU A 178 0.99 -5.33 8.84
CA LEU A 178 0.41 -6.60 9.27
C LEU A 178 -0.65 -7.07 8.28
N ILE A 179 -1.64 -6.22 7.97
CA ILE A 179 -2.75 -6.55 7.06
C ILE A 179 -2.26 -6.77 5.61
N ALA A 180 -1.13 -6.17 5.21
CA ALA A 180 -0.52 -6.38 3.90
C ALA A 180 0.06 -7.78 3.70
N LYS A 181 0.35 -8.51 4.77
CA LYS A 181 0.76 -9.92 4.67
C LYS A 181 -0.38 -10.75 4.05
N VAL A 182 -0.07 -11.65 3.12
CA VAL A 182 -1.08 -12.41 2.33
C VAL A 182 -2.06 -13.17 3.23
N GLU A 183 -1.56 -13.77 4.31
CA GLU A 183 -2.36 -14.50 5.29
C GLU A 183 -3.40 -13.63 6.00
N PHE A 184 -3.11 -12.34 6.24
CA PHE A 184 -4.04 -11.40 6.86
C PHE A 184 -4.99 -10.76 5.83
N ASN A 185 -4.46 -10.37 4.69
CA ASN A 185 -5.20 -9.66 3.65
C ASN A 185 -6.40 -10.48 3.14
N ARG A 186 -6.22 -11.77 2.92
CA ARG A 186 -7.28 -12.71 2.50
C ARG A 186 -8.48 -12.70 3.43
N TYR A 187 -8.25 -12.54 4.74
CA TYR A 187 -9.29 -12.59 5.78
C TYR A 187 -9.69 -11.20 6.31
N ALA A 188 -9.34 -10.15 5.60
CA ALA A 188 -9.60 -8.76 6.04
C ALA A 188 -11.09 -8.48 6.34
N LYS A 189 -12.02 -9.18 5.66
CA LYS A 189 -13.48 -9.08 5.92
C LYS A 189 -13.94 -9.83 7.18
N LEU A 190 -13.08 -10.58 7.83
CA LEU A 190 -13.37 -11.29 9.08
C LEU A 190 -12.84 -10.54 10.31
N TYR A 191 -12.34 -9.32 10.13
CA TYR A 191 -11.84 -8.50 11.23
C TYR A 191 -12.97 -8.22 12.24
N ASP A 192 -12.70 -8.56 13.50
CA ASP A 192 -13.52 -8.28 14.65
C ASP A 192 -12.59 -8.17 15.87
N LEU A 193 -12.63 -7.03 16.58
CA LEU A 193 -11.74 -6.77 17.72
C LEU A 193 -12.48 -7.07 19.02
N HIS A 194 -12.13 -8.18 19.66
CA HIS A 194 -12.72 -8.64 20.90
C HIS A 194 -12.06 -8.00 22.13
N ILE A 195 -12.85 -7.48 23.06
CA ILE A 195 -12.36 -7.05 24.37
C ILE A 195 -12.17 -8.30 25.25
N HIS A 196 -11.00 -8.39 25.93
CA HIS A 196 -10.63 -9.57 26.69
C HIS A 196 -11.53 -9.78 27.91
N THR A 197 -11.66 -8.76 28.76
CA THR A 197 -12.56 -8.75 29.94
C THR A 197 -13.07 -7.34 30.20
N ASP A 198 -14.08 -7.19 31.09
CA ASP A 198 -14.63 -5.89 31.51
C ASP A 198 -13.59 -4.99 32.19
N PHE A 199 -12.46 -5.54 32.66
CA PHE A 199 -11.35 -4.74 33.16
C PHE A 199 -10.87 -3.73 32.10
N TYR A 200 -10.86 -4.10 30.82
CA TYR A 200 -10.39 -3.29 29.71
C TYR A 200 -11.36 -2.17 29.30
N ASP A 201 -12.58 -2.12 29.83
CA ASP A 201 -13.51 -0.98 29.68
C ASP A 201 -12.91 0.33 30.23
N ASN A 202 -11.96 0.22 31.18
CA ASN A 202 -11.21 1.38 31.65
C ASN A 202 -10.34 2.05 30.58
N PHE A 203 -10.12 1.41 29.44
CA PHE A 203 -9.31 1.86 28.32
C PHE A 203 -10.16 2.09 27.07
N ALA A 204 -11.45 2.42 27.21
CA ALA A 204 -12.40 2.54 26.10
C ALA A 204 -11.95 3.50 24.99
N ASP A 205 -11.35 4.65 25.34
CA ASP A 205 -10.84 5.61 24.36
C ASP A 205 -9.68 5.01 23.54
N ASP A 206 -8.77 4.29 24.18
CA ASP A 206 -7.66 3.63 23.51
C ASP A 206 -8.13 2.45 22.65
N TYR A 207 -9.08 1.66 23.14
CA TYR A 207 -9.74 0.62 22.35
C TYR A 207 -10.36 1.19 21.07
N GLN A 208 -11.07 2.31 21.17
CA GLN A 208 -11.65 2.98 20.00
C GLN A 208 -10.58 3.45 19.02
N ARG A 209 -9.49 4.04 19.51
CA ARG A 209 -8.34 4.45 18.72
C ARG A 209 -7.75 3.25 17.95
N ILE A 210 -7.45 2.17 18.64
CA ILE A 210 -6.89 0.93 18.06
C ILE A 210 -7.82 0.36 17.00
N ASN A 211 -9.12 0.27 17.29
CA ASN A 211 -10.11 -0.22 16.33
C ASN A 211 -10.21 0.66 15.09
N GLN A 212 -10.15 1.99 15.23
CA GLN A 212 -10.12 2.94 14.12
C GLN A 212 -8.87 2.77 13.27
N GLU A 213 -7.68 2.61 13.87
CA GLU A 213 -6.42 2.42 13.16
C GLU A 213 -6.41 1.10 12.37
N PHE A 214 -6.92 -0.01 12.93
CA PHE A 214 -7.09 -1.27 12.19
C PHE A 214 -8.07 -1.12 11.03
N THR A 215 -9.23 -0.54 11.28
CA THR A 215 -10.27 -0.35 10.26
C THR A 215 -9.76 0.53 9.10
N LYS A 216 -9.00 1.57 9.44
CA LYS A 216 -8.33 2.44 8.47
C LYS A 216 -7.29 1.67 7.66
N ALA A 217 -6.46 0.85 8.31
CA ALA A 217 -5.44 0.03 7.66
C ALA A 217 -6.07 -0.99 6.70
N ILE A 218 -7.12 -1.69 7.12
CA ILE A 218 -7.88 -2.64 6.30
C ILE A 218 -8.50 -1.92 5.09
N SER A 219 -9.19 -0.81 5.32
CA SER A 219 -9.83 -0.03 4.26
C SER A 219 -8.82 0.47 3.23
N GLN A 220 -7.67 0.95 3.70
CA GLN A 220 -6.58 1.39 2.82
C GLN A 220 -5.99 0.22 2.03
N MET A 221 -5.79 -0.94 2.64
CA MET A 221 -5.28 -2.15 1.97
C MET A 221 -6.25 -2.61 0.88
N VAL A 222 -7.55 -2.72 1.19
CA VAL A 222 -8.58 -3.10 0.20
C VAL A 222 -8.61 -2.10 -0.96
N ALA A 223 -8.57 -0.80 -0.66
CA ALA A 223 -8.54 0.24 -1.69
C ALA A 223 -7.24 0.22 -2.54
N SER A 224 -6.13 -0.22 -1.96
CA SER A 224 -4.83 -0.32 -2.67
C SER A 224 -4.71 -1.58 -3.54
N SER A 225 -5.56 -2.58 -3.29
CA SER A 225 -5.51 -3.87 -4.04
C SER A 225 -6.06 -3.77 -5.46
N GLY A 226 -6.49 -2.61 -5.90
CA GLY A 226 -6.85 -2.30 -7.28
C GLY A 226 -8.20 -1.59 -7.41
N ASN A 227 -8.33 -0.89 -8.52
CA ASN A 227 -9.57 -0.24 -8.92
C ASN A 227 -10.51 -1.25 -9.60
N SER A 228 -11.69 -0.80 -10.04
CA SER A 228 -12.60 -1.62 -10.83
C SER A 228 -11.94 -2.12 -12.13
N ILE A 229 -12.47 -3.20 -12.72
CA ILE A 229 -12.05 -3.72 -14.02
C ILE A 229 -12.12 -2.62 -15.09
N ASP A 230 -13.15 -1.76 -15.07
CA ASP A 230 -13.30 -0.66 -16.01
C ASP A 230 -12.15 0.35 -15.93
N ASP A 231 -11.75 0.74 -14.73
CA ASP A 231 -10.61 1.65 -14.54
C ASP A 231 -9.29 1.01 -14.99
N MET A 232 -9.13 -0.29 -14.76
CA MET A 232 -7.98 -1.04 -15.26
C MET A 232 -7.94 -1.05 -16.80
N LEU A 233 -9.07 -1.30 -17.46
CA LEU A 233 -9.18 -1.28 -18.91
C LEU A 233 -8.86 0.10 -19.51
N ILE A 234 -9.26 1.18 -18.85
CA ILE A 234 -8.88 2.55 -19.23
C ILE A 234 -7.35 2.71 -19.17
N GLY A 235 -6.73 2.22 -18.07
CA GLY A 235 -5.28 2.25 -17.92
C GLY A 235 -4.54 1.46 -19.01
N ILE A 236 -4.95 0.23 -19.27
CA ILE A 236 -4.40 -0.64 -20.33
C ILE A 236 -4.51 0.03 -21.71
N LYS A 237 -5.71 0.54 -22.03
CA LYS A 237 -5.94 1.27 -23.28
C LYS A 237 -4.99 2.44 -23.45
N ASN A 238 -4.94 3.32 -22.45
CA ASN A 238 -4.14 4.53 -22.51
C ASN A 238 -2.65 4.19 -22.63
N HIS A 239 -2.15 3.22 -21.84
CA HIS A 239 -0.76 2.77 -21.90
C HIS A 239 -0.39 2.29 -23.31
N ILE A 240 -1.19 1.37 -23.89
CA ILE A 240 -0.93 0.82 -25.24
C ILE A 240 -1.03 1.91 -26.31
N GLU A 241 -2.02 2.81 -26.24
CA GLU A 241 -2.14 3.94 -27.18
C GLU A 241 -0.92 4.87 -27.11
N ASN A 242 -0.28 5.02 -25.94
CA ASN A 242 0.86 5.90 -25.70
C ASN A 242 2.23 5.23 -25.96
N LEU A 243 2.31 3.90 -26.12
CA LEU A 243 3.58 3.17 -26.36
C LEU A 243 4.44 3.79 -27.47
N PRO A 244 3.91 4.14 -28.65
CA PRO A 244 4.74 4.74 -29.72
C PRO A 244 5.38 6.05 -29.28
N THR A 245 4.61 6.94 -28.64
CA THR A 245 5.08 8.24 -28.12
C THR A 245 6.14 8.05 -27.04
N MET A 246 5.92 7.12 -26.12
CA MET A 246 6.88 6.79 -25.07
C MET A 246 8.19 6.25 -25.64
N ILE A 247 8.10 5.29 -26.55
CA ILE A 247 9.26 4.57 -27.10
C ILE A 247 10.11 5.46 -28.00
N THR A 248 9.51 6.40 -28.70
CA THR A 248 10.24 7.29 -29.63
C THR A 248 10.66 8.62 -29.01
N GLY A 249 10.17 8.95 -27.80
CA GLY A 249 10.44 10.20 -27.10
C GLY A 249 11.66 10.15 -26.17
N TYR A 250 11.54 10.83 -25.05
CA TYR A 250 12.59 10.92 -24.03
C TYR A 250 12.54 9.75 -23.03
N SER A 251 13.70 9.29 -22.60
CA SER A 251 13.85 8.22 -21.61
C SER A 251 13.88 8.76 -20.20
N TYR A 252 13.04 8.24 -19.31
CA TYR A 252 13.08 8.54 -17.88
C TYR A 252 14.42 8.14 -17.24
N VAL A 253 14.95 6.97 -17.58
CA VAL A 253 16.24 6.50 -17.07
C VAL A 253 17.39 7.40 -17.49
N ASP A 254 17.37 7.92 -18.73
CA ASP A 254 18.39 8.85 -19.20
C ASP A 254 18.28 10.21 -18.51
N LEU A 255 17.04 10.66 -18.21
CA LEU A 255 16.79 11.88 -17.43
C LEU A 255 17.41 11.74 -16.02
N VAL A 256 17.08 10.68 -15.32
CA VAL A 256 17.60 10.42 -13.96
C VAL A 256 19.13 10.36 -14.00
N LYS A 257 19.72 9.54 -14.86
CA LYS A 257 21.18 9.42 -14.97
C LYS A 257 21.89 10.75 -15.20
N LYS A 258 21.26 11.66 -15.95
CA LYS A 258 21.88 12.93 -16.30
C LYS A 258 21.66 14.03 -15.29
N ARG A 259 20.60 13.90 -14.45
CA ARG A 259 20.19 14.95 -13.50
C ARG A 259 20.24 14.55 -12.04
N HIS A 260 20.63 13.33 -11.72
CA HIS A 260 20.80 12.83 -10.35
C HIS A 260 21.87 13.63 -9.60
N ASN A 261 21.59 14.02 -8.36
CA ASN A 261 22.50 14.76 -7.43
C ASN A 261 23.00 16.12 -7.98
N LEU A 262 22.29 16.77 -8.87
CA LEU A 262 22.69 18.11 -9.36
C LEU A 262 22.27 19.25 -8.43
N MET A 263 21.19 19.05 -7.69
CA MET A 263 20.62 20.03 -6.75
C MET A 263 20.26 19.34 -5.44
N ASP A 264 20.57 19.99 -4.31
CA ASP A 264 20.27 19.45 -2.98
C ASP A 264 18.82 19.66 -2.59
N THR A 265 18.12 20.66 -3.14
CA THR A 265 16.77 21.05 -2.72
C THR A 265 15.78 20.96 -3.88
N ALA A 266 14.63 20.29 -3.63
CA ALA A 266 13.46 20.31 -4.50
C ALA A 266 12.28 20.99 -3.80
N ILE A 267 11.52 21.81 -4.53
CA ILE A 267 10.26 22.41 -4.11
C ILE A 267 9.13 21.75 -4.89
N ILE A 268 8.22 21.08 -4.21
CA ILE A 268 7.01 20.49 -4.78
C ILE A 268 5.87 21.48 -4.60
N VAL A 269 5.25 21.86 -5.70
CA VAL A 269 4.21 22.89 -5.75
C VAL A 269 2.86 22.26 -6.00
N ALA A 270 2.05 22.11 -4.96
CA ALA A 270 0.67 21.63 -5.06
C ALA A 270 -0.32 22.81 -5.17
N THR A 271 -1.61 22.56 -5.00
CA THR A 271 -2.69 23.52 -5.30
C THR A 271 -3.55 23.87 -4.10
N GLY A 272 -3.12 23.55 -2.88
CA GLY A 272 -3.84 23.94 -1.67
C GLY A 272 -3.91 25.45 -1.47
N PRO A 273 -4.83 25.94 -0.65
CA PRO A 273 -5.10 27.38 -0.48
C PRO A 273 -3.88 28.20 -0.04
N SER A 274 -2.94 27.58 0.69
CA SER A 274 -1.71 28.24 1.16
C SER A 274 -0.79 28.70 0.03
N LEU A 275 -0.88 28.12 -1.17
CA LEU A 275 -0.03 28.45 -2.30
C LEU A 275 -0.10 29.95 -2.67
N ASP A 276 -1.28 30.57 -2.56
CA ASP A 276 -1.47 31.99 -2.92
C ASP A 276 -0.51 32.93 -2.16
N LYS A 277 -0.21 32.61 -0.90
CA LYS A 277 0.73 33.39 -0.05
C LYS A 277 2.20 33.12 -0.40
N GLN A 278 2.51 32.01 -1.03
CA GLN A 278 3.87 31.49 -1.22
C GLN A 278 4.47 31.80 -2.59
N LEU A 279 3.66 32.24 -3.56
CA LEU A 279 4.08 32.45 -4.96
C LEU A 279 5.23 33.45 -5.09
N ASN A 280 5.23 34.56 -4.34
CA ASN A 280 6.31 35.55 -4.39
C ASN A 280 7.64 34.98 -3.86
N THR A 281 7.59 34.25 -2.76
CA THR A 281 8.76 33.55 -2.21
C THR A 281 9.25 32.47 -3.18
N LEU A 282 8.35 31.67 -3.76
CA LEU A 282 8.71 30.70 -4.77
C LEU A 282 9.42 31.33 -5.96
N LYS A 283 8.90 32.44 -6.48
CA LYS A 283 9.51 33.18 -7.60
C LYS A 283 10.95 33.59 -7.30
N LYS A 284 11.22 34.06 -6.06
CA LYS A 284 12.55 34.47 -5.60
C LYS A 284 13.53 33.29 -5.57
N PHE A 285 13.09 32.11 -5.12
CA PHE A 285 13.98 30.96 -4.91
C PHE A 285 13.99 29.94 -6.04
N ALA A 286 13.06 30.03 -7.00
CA ALA A 286 13.00 29.15 -8.16
C ALA A 286 14.34 29.00 -8.93
N PRO A 287 15.21 30.03 -9.06
CA PRO A 287 16.51 29.85 -9.70
C PRO A 287 17.51 28.98 -8.93
N TYR A 288 17.30 28.76 -7.63
CA TYR A 288 18.28 28.12 -6.72
C TYR A 288 17.84 26.74 -6.23
N ALA A 289 16.65 26.26 -6.61
CA ALA A 289 16.14 24.96 -6.27
C ALA A 289 15.45 24.31 -7.48
N THR A 290 15.35 22.98 -7.47
CA THR A 290 14.51 22.26 -8.43
C THR A 290 13.05 22.54 -8.13
N VAL A 291 12.28 23.01 -9.09
CA VAL A 291 10.83 23.24 -8.93
C VAL A 291 10.05 22.15 -9.66
N ILE A 292 9.27 21.38 -8.93
CA ILE A 292 8.39 20.33 -9.44
C ILE A 292 6.95 20.78 -9.26
N SER A 293 6.28 21.11 -10.34
CA SER A 293 4.86 21.47 -10.37
C SER A 293 4.00 20.24 -10.59
N LEU A 294 2.83 20.21 -9.95
CA LEU A 294 1.79 19.27 -10.35
C LEU A 294 1.09 19.80 -11.62
N ASP A 295 0.36 18.91 -12.31
CA ASP A 295 -0.45 19.28 -13.47
C ASP A 295 -1.44 20.41 -13.17
N ALA A 296 -2.12 20.34 -12.03
CA ALA A 296 -3.09 21.34 -11.61
C ALA A 296 -2.47 22.69 -11.15
N SER A 297 -1.25 22.69 -10.59
CA SER A 297 -0.54 23.92 -10.22
C SER A 297 0.18 24.58 -11.38
N TYR A 298 0.46 23.84 -12.45
CA TYR A 298 1.17 24.35 -13.62
C TYR A 298 0.51 25.59 -14.28
N PRO A 299 -0.84 25.66 -14.50
CA PRO A 299 -1.48 26.88 -15.01
C PRO A 299 -1.33 28.09 -14.07
N ILE A 300 -1.30 27.84 -12.75
CA ILE A 300 -1.10 28.90 -11.74
C ILE A 300 0.31 29.45 -11.87
N LEU A 301 1.32 28.58 -11.93
CA LEU A 301 2.72 28.99 -12.09
C LEU A 301 2.94 29.74 -13.40
N LEU A 302 2.34 29.28 -14.51
CA LEU A 302 2.37 29.96 -15.80
C LEU A 302 1.84 31.40 -15.70
N LYS A 303 0.68 31.59 -15.04
CA LYS A 303 0.06 32.92 -14.83
C LYS A 303 0.97 33.87 -14.06
N HIS A 304 1.73 33.34 -13.10
CA HIS A 304 2.65 34.13 -12.26
C HIS A 304 4.08 34.23 -12.84
N GLY A 305 4.34 33.66 -14.02
CA GLY A 305 5.65 33.67 -14.67
C GLY A 305 6.72 32.93 -13.87
N ILE A 306 6.33 31.88 -13.14
CA ILE A 306 7.22 31.00 -12.35
C ILE A 306 7.43 29.72 -13.14
N LYS A 307 8.63 29.54 -13.70
CA LYS A 307 8.94 28.40 -14.58
C LYS A 307 9.36 27.18 -13.74
N PRO A 308 8.61 26.08 -13.75
CA PRO A 308 9.04 24.83 -13.14
C PRO A 308 10.09 24.12 -14.00
N ASP A 309 10.86 23.21 -13.40
CA ASP A 309 11.79 22.32 -14.12
C ASP A 309 11.10 21.04 -14.59
N TYR A 310 10.13 20.60 -13.78
CA TYR A 310 9.32 19.42 -14.04
C TYR A 310 7.85 19.71 -13.79
N VAL A 311 6.99 19.06 -14.59
CA VAL A 311 5.54 19.00 -14.35
C VAL A 311 5.15 17.53 -14.32
N THR A 312 4.54 17.10 -13.22
CA THR A 312 4.07 15.72 -13.04
C THR A 312 2.59 15.57 -13.34
N SER A 313 2.16 14.41 -13.87
CA SER A 313 0.75 14.06 -14.08
C SER A 313 0.55 12.55 -14.13
N ILE A 314 -0.55 12.07 -13.52
CA ILE A 314 -0.85 10.64 -13.43
C ILE A 314 -2.25 10.27 -13.95
N GLU A 315 -3.08 11.24 -14.27
CA GLU A 315 -4.51 11.06 -14.42
C GLU A 315 -4.91 10.40 -15.75
N ARG A 316 -5.78 9.38 -15.66
CA ARG A 316 -6.33 8.63 -16.79
C ARG A 316 -7.45 9.35 -17.51
N VAL A 317 -8.04 10.39 -16.90
CA VAL A 317 -9.23 11.07 -17.37
C VAL A 317 -8.93 12.26 -18.27
N VAL A 318 -9.88 12.57 -19.16
CA VAL A 318 -9.71 13.66 -20.15
C VAL A 318 -9.69 15.06 -19.52
N ALA A 319 -10.31 15.24 -18.35
CA ALA A 319 -10.43 16.55 -17.68
C ALA A 319 -9.06 17.21 -17.45
N THR A 320 -8.06 16.44 -17.02
CA THR A 320 -6.67 16.88 -16.79
C THR A 320 -6.03 17.52 -18.02
N SER A 321 -6.50 17.17 -19.25
CA SER A 321 -5.98 17.76 -20.49
C SER A 321 -6.15 19.28 -20.56
N SER A 322 -7.11 19.85 -19.79
CA SER A 322 -7.36 21.30 -19.74
C SER A 322 -6.18 22.09 -19.19
N PHE A 323 -5.42 21.52 -18.24
CA PHE A 323 -4.27 22.16 -17.63
C PHE A 323 -3.14 22.49 -18.62
N PHE A 324 -3.08 21.80 -19.77
CA PHE A 324 -2.02 21.89 -20.77
C PHE A 324 -2.42 22.62 -22.07
N LYS A 325 -3.59 23.27 -22.12
CA LYS A 325 -4.13 23.88 -23.35
C LYS A 325 -3.44 25.18 -23.81
N HIS A 326 -2.61 25.82 -22.99
CA HIS A 326 -1.96 27.06 -23.40
C HIS A 326 -0.90 26.84 -24.49
N LYS A 327 -0.53 27.93 -25.20
CA LYS A 327 0.37 27.89 -26.36
C LYS A 327 1.70 28.66 -26.13
N ASN A 328 2.04 28.97 -24.88
CA ASN A 328 3.27 29.72 -24.59
C ASN A 328 4.49 28.80 -24.68
N LYS A 329 5.03 28.65 -25.87
CA LYS A 329 6.18 27.77 -26.15
C LYS A 329 7.48 28.22 -25.49
N GLU A 330 7.68 29.53 -25.32
CA GLU A 330 8.89 30.07 -24.70
C GLU A 330 8.91 29.77 -23.20
N PHE A 331 7.75 29.85 -22.56
CA PHE A 331 7.63 29.44 -21.15
C PHE A 331 7.94 27.95 -20.98
N ASP A 332 7.48 27.10 -21.90
CA ASP A 332 7.63 25.65 -21.82
C ASP A 332 9.02 25.14 -22.20
N LYS A 333 9.84 25.99 -22.80
CA LYS A 333 11.21 25.65 -23.16
C LYS A 333 11.96 25.14 -21.92
N ASP A 334 12.58 23.97 -22.02
CA ASP A 334 13.37 23.30 -20.99
C ASP A 334 12.57 22.63 -19.84
N ILE A 335 11.24 22.79 -19.79
CA ILE A 335 10.40 22.03 -18.88
C ILE A 335 10.28 20.58 -19.34
N TYR A 336 10.48 19.61 -18.42
CA TYR A 336 10.17 18.20 -18.67
C TYR A 336 8.84 17.83 -18.05
N PHE A 337 7.94 17.30 -18.84
CA PHE A 337 6.64 16.80 -18.41
C PHE A 337 6.78 15.30 -18.11
N ILE A 338 6.78 14.95 -16.82
CA ILE A 338 6.95 13.59 -16.31
C ILE A 338 5.57 13.00 -16.06
N VAL A 339 5.11 12.18 -16.97
CA VAL A 339 3.72 11.77 -17.06
C VAL A 339 3.61 10.26 -17.02
N ALA A 340 2.64 9.73 -16.29
CA ALA A 340 2.39 8.30 -16.27
C ALA A 340 1.94 7.81 -17.68
N SER A 341 2.44 6.67 -18.11
CA SER A 341 2.16 6.09 -19.44
C SER A 341 0.67 5.85 -19.71
N LEU A 342 -0.11 5.68 -18.65
CA LEU A 342 -1.57 5.49 -18.71
C LEU A 342 -2.39 6.78 -18.77
N THR A 343 -1.75 7.93 -18.88
CA THR A 343 -2.44 9.23 -19.00
C THR A 343 -3.24 9.32 -20.29
N HIS A 344 -4.40 10.01 -20.23
CA HIS A 344 -5.31 10.13 -21.37
C HIS A 344 -4.65 10.75 -22.59
N LYS A 345 -4.90 10.20 -23.78
CA LYS A 345 -4.30 10.64 -25.05
C LYS A 345 -4.49 12.13 -25.36
N GLN A 346 -5.59 12.76 -24.90
CA GLN A 346 -5.80 14.19 -25.10
C GLN A 346 -4.81 15.04 -24.30
N THR A 347 -4.47 14.60 -23.08
CA THR A 347 -3.44 15.21 -22.25
C THR A 347 -2.08 15.14 -22.96
N ILE A 348 -1.72 13.95 -23.47
CA ILE A 348 -0.50 13.74 -24.26
C ILE A 348 -0.44 14.69 -25.49
N LYS A 349 -1.55 14.81 -26.24
CA LYS A 349 -1.62 15.72 -27.38
C LYS A 349 -1.46 17.20 -26.99
N ASN A 350 -2.03 17.60 -25.86
CA ASN A 350 -1.92 18.97 -25.39
C ASN A 350 -0.52 19.29 -24.88
N ILE A 351 0.21 18.30 -24.35
CA ILE A 351 1.61 18.46 -23.95
C ILE A 351 2.54 18.52 -25.16
N LEU A 352 2.34 17.67 -26.17
CA LEU A 352 3.20 17.66 -27.36
C LEU A 352 3.10 18.98 -28.17
N PRO A 353 4.20 19.47 -28.75
CA PRO A 353 5.52 18.85 -28.90
C PRO A 353 6.55 19.19 -27.81
N ARG A 354 6.12 19.52 -26.60
CA ARG A 354 6.99 19.79 -25.44
C ARG A 354 7.77 18.54 -25.05
N ARG A 355 8.75 18.67 -24.15
CA ARG A 355 9.59 17.55 -23.68
C ARG A 355 8.80 16.62 -22.75
N LEU A 356 8.17 15.63 -23.36
CA LEU A 356 7.35 14.63 -22.66
C LEU A 356 8.17 13.38 -22.32
N VAL A 357 8.21 13.02 -21.05
CA VAL A 357 8.80 11.78 -20.54
C VAL A 357 7.68 10.93 -19.98
N LEU A 358 7.39 9.79 -20.58
CA LEU A 358 6.41 8.84 -20.09
C LEU A 358 7.06 7.80 -19.19
N THR A 359 6.49 7.59 -18.00
CA THR A 359 6.99 6.66 -16.99
C THR A 359 6.02 5.50 -16.79
N ILE A 360 6.55 4.34 -16.43
CA ILE A 360 5.79 3.12 -16.19
C ILE A 360 5.27 3.12 -14.75
N ARG A 361 4.05 2.62 -14.54
CA ARG A 361 3.50 2.30 -13.22
C ARG A 361 3.82 0.85 -12.83
N PRO A 362 3.76 0.49 -11.54
CA PRO A 362 3.97 -0.89 -11.10
C PRO A 362 2.73 -1.76 -11.34
N GLN A 363 2.28 -1.84 -12.58
CA GLN A 363 1.13 -2.65 -12.97
C GLN A 363 1.59 -3.81 -13.86
N PRO A 364 1.08 -5.02 -13.66
CA PRO A 364 1.43 -6.17 -14.49
C PRO A 364 1.24 -5.90 -15.99
N SER A 365 0.16 -5.17 -16.35
CA SER A 365 -0.14 -4.79 -17.73
C SER A 365 0.90 -3.89 -18.41
N GLU A 366 1.75 -3.22 -17.63
CA GLU A 366 2.84 -2.37 -18.11
C GLU A 366 4.18 -3.10 -18.06
N PHE A 367 4.43 -3.87 -17.00
CA PHE A 367 5.70 -4.61 -16.82
C PHE A 367 5.94 -5.69 -17.85
N ILE A 368 4.88 -6.31 -18.41
CA ILE A 368 5.02 -7.34 -19.46
C ILE A 368 5.81 -6.85 -20.67
N PHE A 369 5.86 -5.54 -20.95
CA PHE A 369 6.57 -4.97 -22.07
C PHE A 369 8.09 -4.90 -21.89
N ASP A 370 8.60 -5.04 -20.64
CA ASP A 370 10.03 -4.99 -20.28
C ASP A 370 10.77 -3.76 -20.86
N LEU A 371 10.16 -2.59 -20.72
CA LEU A 371 10.66 -1.33 -21.28
C LEU A 371 11.67 -0.66 -20.34
N LYS A 372 12.79 -1.32 -20.07
CA LYS A 372 13.81 -0.92 -19.06
C LYS A 372 14.30 0.52 -19.20
N LYS A 373 14.31 1.06 -20.44
CA LYS A 373 14.81 2.42 -20.71
C LYS A 373 13.85 3.52 -20.23
N TYR A 374 12.58 3.19 -20.11
CA TYR A 374 11.53 4.15 -19.76
C TYR A 374 11.21 4.14 -18.27
N GLY A 375 11.65 3.14 -17.55
CA GLY A 375 11.72 3.07 -16.10
C GLY A 375 10.40 3.24 -15.35
N TYR A 376 10.42 2.77 -14.13
CA TYR A 376 9.34 2.94 -13.17
C TYR A 376 9.59 4.18 -12.30
N LEU A 377 8.57 5.01 -12.14
CA LEU A 377 8.53 6.05 -11.13
C LEU A 377 7.37 5.77 -10.17
N GLY A 378 7.65 5.68 -8.87
CA GLY A 378 6.63 5.58 -7.84
C GLY A 378 5.62 6.72 -7.93
N ILE A 379 4.34 6.43 -7.79
CA ILE A 379 3.30 7.46 -7.94
C ILE A 379 2.42 7.62 -6.71
N GLY A 380 2.46 6.68 -5.75
CA GLY A 380 1.56 6.74 -4.61
C GLY A 380 0.10 6.88 -5.03
N HIS A 381 -0.66 7.67 -4.29
CA HIS A 381 -2.09 7.90 -4.51
C HIS A 381 -2.42 9.23 -5.24
N SER A 382 -1.45 10.13 -5.38
CA SER A 382 -1.64 11.44 -6.00
C SER A 382 -0.48 11.87 -6.88
N THR A 383 -0.72 12.86 -7.74
CA THR A 383 0.33 13.51 -8.53
C THR A 383 1.43 14.11 -7.64
N ALA A 384 1.08 14.56 -6.43
CA ALA A 384 2.04 15.10 -5.47
C ALA A 384 2.94 14.01 -4.87
N ASN A 385 2.42 12.81 -4.61
CA ASN A 385 3.23 11.65 -4.21
C ASN A 385 4.20 11.26 -5.34
N GLN A 386 3.76 11.28 -6.61
CA GLN A 386 4.66 11.08 -7.76
C GLN A 386 5.78 12.12 -7.80
N ALA A 387 5.46 13.40 -7.57
CA ALA A 387 6.45 14.47 -7.52
C ALA A 387 7.48 14.26 -6.39
N TYR A 388 7.02 13.76 -5.24
CA TYR A 388 7.89 13.39 -4.12
C TYR A 388 8.87 12.28 -4.50
N GLN A 389 8.38 11.21 -5.13
CA GLN A 389 9.23 10.14 -5.60
C GLN A 389 10.21 10.61 -6.70
N LEU A 390 9.80 11.53 -7.56
CA LEU A 390 10.70 12.12 -8.56
C LEU A 390 11.83 12.91 -7.88
N ALA A 391 11.51 13.71 -6.86
CA ALA A 391 12.50 14.45 -6.09
C ALA A 391 13.52 13.49 -5.42
N ARG A 392 13.02 12.42 -4.78
CA ARG A 392 13.84 11.38 -4.15
C ARG A 392 14.78 10.69 -5.15
N VAL A 393 14.26 10.22 -6.29
CA VAL A 393 15.04 9.53 -7.33
C VAL A 393 16.07 10.46 -7.99
N LEU A 394 15.81 11.76 -8.08
CA LEU A 394 16.78 12.74 -8.56
C LEU A 394 17.86 13.07 -7.52
N GLY A 395 17.80 12.50 -6.32
CA GLY A 395 18.84 12.60 -5.30
C GLY A 395 18.82 13.90 -4.50
N HIS A 396 17.65 14.56 -4.36
CA HIS A 396 17.54 15.74 -3.52
C HIS A 396 17.57 15.35 -2.04
N LYS A 397 18.39 16.04 -1.26
CA LYS A 397 18.51 15.88 0.19
C LYS A 397 17.43 16.58 0.98
N ASN A 398 16.85 17.61 0.38
CA ASN A 398 15.79 18.43 1.00
C ASN A 398 14.58 18.49 0.06
N ILE A 399 13.43 18.08 0.54
CA ILE A 399 12.16 18.15 -0.19
C ILE A 399 11.24 19.11 0.55
N VAL A 400 10.83 20.18 -0.13
CA VAL A 400 10.00 21.25 0.44
C VAL A 400 8.62 21.20 -0.18
N LEU A 401 7.59 21.03 0.64
CA LEU A 401 6.19 20.97 0.23
C LEU A 401 5.53 22.35 0.42
N ILE A 402 4.96 22.91 -0.64
CA ILE A 402 4.15 24.14 -0.61
C ILE A 402 2.82 23.91 -1.31
N GLY A 403 1.76 24.58 -0.84
CA GLY A 403 0.41 24.35 -1.33
C GLY A 403 -0.11 22.92 -1.11
N GLN A 404 0.50 22.16 -0.21
CA GLN A 404 0.14 20.77 0.11
C GLN A 404 -0.72 20.72 1.38
N ASP A 405 -1.76 21.52 1.40
CA ASP A 405 -2.60 21.73 2.59
C ASP A 405 -3.37 20.48 3.02
N LEU A 406 -3.85 19.68 2.09
CA LEU A 406 -4.65 18.47 2.33
C LEU A 406 -5.85 18.72 3.26
N ALA A 407 -6.33 19.95 3.28
CA ALA A 407 -7.42 20.43 4.11
C ALA A 407 -8.09 21.65 3.45
N PHE A 408 -9.30 21.96 3.88
CA PHE A 408 -9.97 23.20 3.54
C PHE A 408 -9.37 24.37 4.34
N ALA A 409 -9.31 25.52 3.70
CA ALA A 409 -8.97 26.77 4.41
C ALA A 409 -10.11 27.16 5.38
N PRO A 410 -9.85 28.04 6.38
CA PRO A 410 -10.89 28.51 7.29
C PRO A 410 -12.07 29.20 6.60
N ASP A 411 -11.85 29.81 5.43
CA ASP A 411 -12.90 30.40 4.59
C ASP A 411 -13.64 29.40 3.69
N GLY A 412 -13.35 28.10 3.84
CA GLY A 412 -13.97 27.01 3.09
C GLY A 412 -13.35 26.71 1.72
N LYS A 413 -12.34 27.44 1.30
CA LYS A 413 -11.65 27.17 0.03
C LYS A 413 -10.91 25.82 0.08
N SER A 414 -11.08 25.03 -0.99
CA SER A 414 -10.39 23.76 -1.17
C SER A 414 -9.04 23.90 -1.87
N HIS A 415 -8.86 24.92 -2.70
CA HIS A 415 -7.69 25.11 -3.54
C HIS A 415 -7.30 26.59 -3.69
N ALA A 416 -6.08 26.82 -4.15
CA ALA A 416 -5.54 28.13 -4.48
C ALA A 416 -6.32 28.80 -5.62
N THR A 417 -6.19 30.14 -5.70
CA THR A 417 -6.84 30.97 -6.73
C THR A 417 -6.36 30.58 -8.13
N GLY A 418 -7.28 30.22 -9.00
CA GLY A 418 -7.00 29.81 -10.39
C GLY A 418 -6.97 28.30 -10.61
N HIS A 419 -7.26 27.50 -9.60
CA HIS A 419 -7.51 26.08 -9.78
C HIS A 419 -8.84 25.86 -10.53
N ALA A 420 -8.85 24.84 -11.42
CA ALA A 420 -9.98 24.62 -12.34
C ALA A 420 -11.18 23.86 -11.72
N PHE A 421 -10.97 23.12 -10.65
CA PHE A 421 -11.97 22.24 -10.05
C PHE A 421 -12.11 22.52 -8.55
N ALA A 422 -13.35 22.46 -8.04
CA ALA A 422 -13.64 22.49 -6.62
C ALA A 422 -13.69 21.05 -6.07
N GLN A 423 -13.33 20.90 -4.79
CA GLN A 423 -13.50 19.65 -4.06
C GLN A 423 -14.87 19.67 -3.35
N ALA A 424 -15.56 18.53 -3.37
CA ALA A 424 -16.77 18.37 -2.57
C ALA A 424 -16.43 18.42 -1.07
N GLU A 425 -17.33 19.03 -0.29
CA GLU A 425 -17.18 19.09 1.16
C GLU A 425 -17.49 17.73 1.80
N GLU A 426 -16.63 17.34 2.76
CA GLU A 426 -16.83 16.20 3.64
C GLU A 426 -16.67 16.65 5.09
N HIS A 427 -17.25 15.92 6.03
CA HIS A 427 -17.13 16.19 7.47
C HIS A 427 -16.09 15.29 8.14
N LEU A 428 -14.92 15.18 7.51
CA LEU A 428 -13.76 14.50 8.06
C LEU A 428 -12.78 15.54 8.60
N TYR A 429 -12.18 15.26 9.75
CA TYR A 429 -11.20 16.13 10.39
C TYR A 429 -9.89 15.38 10.56
N THR A 430 -8.79 16.13 10.53
CA THR A 430 -7.44 15.61 10.75
C THR A 430 -6.63 16.64 11.52
N LYS A 431 -5.54 16.21 12.14
CA LYS A 431 -4.65 17.05 12.94
C LYS A 431 -4.14 18.25 12.13
N ALA A 432 -4.23 19.43 12.70
CA ALA A 432 -3.80 20.66 12.05
C ALA A 432 -2.28 20.81 12.02
N TYR A 433 -1.77 21.59 11.05
CA TYR A 433 -0.39 22.09 11.01
C TYR A 433 -0.02 22.70 12.38
N GLY A 434 1.19 22.45 12.86
CA GLY A 434 1.62 22.84 14.20
C GLY A 434 1.28 21.81 15.29
N GLY A 435 0.40 20.86 15.00
CA GLY A 435 0.06 19.76 15.91
C GLY A 435 -1.03 20.08 16.93
N GLU A 436 -1.57 21.30 16.94
CA GLU A 436 -2.66 21.72 17.82
C GLU A 436 -3.97 21.91 17.04
N GLY A 437 -5.08 21.36 17.56
CA GLY A 437 -6.39 21.40 16.92
C GLY A 437 -6.53 20.53 15.68
N GLU A 438 -7.67 20.70 15.00
CA GLU A 438 -8.06 19.92 13.82
C GLU A 438 -8.47 20.83 12.67
N VAL A 439 -8.29 20.33 11.45
CA VAL A 439 -8.75 20.96 10.21
C VAL A 439 -9.64 20.02 9.41
N ARG A 440 -10.62 20.58 8.73
CA ARG A 440 -11.53 19.82 7.86
C ARG A 440 -10.79 19.34 6.62
N THR A 441 -10.94 18.06 6.33
CA THR A 441 -10.31 17.37 5.19
C THR A 441 -11.33 16.53 4.44
N THR A 442 -10.86 15.71 3.48
CA THR A 442 -11.63 14.68 2.79
C THR A 442 -10.95 13.33 2.93
N TYR A 443 -11.72 12.25 2.76
CA TYR A 443 -11.18 10.88 2.76
C TYR A 443 -10.04 10.69 1.72
N VAL A 444 -10.16 11.33 0.56
CA VAL A 444 -9.15 11.26 -0.49
C VAL A 444 -7.86 11.99 -0.08
N TRP A 445 -7.98 13.17 0.53
CA TRP A 445 -6.82 13.93 1.00
C TRP A 445 -6.13 13.24 2.19
N ASP A 446 -6.89 12.62 3.09
CA ASP A 446 -6.31 11.83 4.17
C ASP A 446 -5.51 10.62 3.65
N LYS A 447 -6.00 9.94 2.60
CA LYS A 447 -5.22 8.90 1.90
C LYS A 447 -3.91 9.45 1.30
N PHE A 448 -3.94 10.64 0.70
CA PHE A 448 -2.73 11.26 0.17
C PHE A 448 -1.74 11.60 1.28
N LYS A 449 -2.25 12.11 2.42
CA LYS A 449 -1.47 12.41 3.62
C LYS A 449 -0.76 11.15 4.16
N ASN A 450 -1.50 10.07 4.34
CA ASN A 450 -0.96 8.80 4.83
C ASN A 450 0.14 8.25 3.91
N GLN A 451 0.01 8.42 2.59
CA GLN A 451 1.05 8.05 1.66
C GLN A 451 2.31 8.92 1.80
N PHE A 452 2.15 10.25 2.03
CA PHE A 452 3.28 11.13 2.30
C PHE A 452 4.02 10.72 3.57
N GLU A 453 3.30 10.44 4.66
CA GLU A 453 3.87 10.03 5.94
C GLU A 453 4.73 8.77 5.78
N LYS A 454 4.22 7.78 5.02
CA LYS A 454 4.98 6.58 4.66
C LYS A 454 6.21 6.89 3.82
N ASP A 455 6.07 7.70 2.76
CA ASP A 455 7.17 8.06 1.86
C ASP A 455 8.25 8.84 2.60
N ILE A 456 7.87 9.69 3.56
CA ILE A 456 8.79 10.47 4.42
C ILE A 456 9.56 9.55 5.36
N GLU A 457 8.88 8.57 5.99
CA GLU A 457 9.54 7.61 6.86
C GLU A 457 10.60 6.78 6.11
N GLU A 458 10.25 6.33 4.90
CA GLU A 458 11.21 5.64 4.05
C GLU A 458 12.38 6.52 3.62
N SER A 459 12.13 7.79 3.26
CA SER A 459 13.16 8.70 2.79
C SER A 459 14.12 9.19 3.88
N LYS A 460 13.71 9.17 5.15
CA LYS A 460 14.60 9.42 6.30
C LYS A 460 15.76 8.41 6.36
N LYS A 461 15.53 7.17 5.95
CA LYS A 461 16.58 6.13 5.87
C LYS A 461 17.64 6.44 4.79
N GLU A 462 17.35 7.38 3.89
CA GLU A 462 18.24 7.88 2.83
C GLU A 462 18.78 9.28 3.16
N ASP A 463 18.70 9.73 4.42
CA ASP A 463 19.11 11.06 4.89
C ASP A 463 18.41 12.22 4.17
N ILE A 464 17.16 12.03 3.75
CA ILE A 464 16.34 13.07 3.11
C ILE A 464 15.48 13.76 4.15
N ALA A 465 15.60 15.09 4.25
CA ALA A 465 14.76 15.92 5.08
C ALA A 465 13.55 16.44 4.29
N THR A 466 12.34 16.22 4.81
CA THR A 466 11.11 16.77 4.24
C THR A 466 10.58 17.92 5.09
N TYR A 467 10.27 19.03 4.44
CA TYR A 467 9.72 20.23 5.06
C TYR A 467 8.28 20.46 4.61
N ASN A 468 7.34 20.50 5.55
CA ASN A 468 5.99 20.98 5.30
C ASN A 468 5.96 22.50 5.53
N CYS A 469 5.92 23.27 4.44
CA CYS A 469 5.97 24.72 4.45
C CYS A 469 4.62 25.35 4.06
N THR A 470 3.51 24.67 4.27
CA THR A 470 2.17 25.17 3.95
C THR A 470 1.72 26.30 4.86
N GLU A 471 2.29 26.36 6.09
CA GLU A 471 1.92 27.38 7.10
C GLU A 471 0.40 27.37 7.40
N GLY A 472 -0.19 26.19 7.36
CA GLY A 472 -1.61 25.88 7.55
C GLY A 472 -1.98 24.53 6.96
N GLY A 473 -3.28 24.17 7.00
CA GLY A 473 -3.77 22.88 6.51
C GLY A 473 -3.49 21.72 7.47
N ALA A 474 -3.42 20.51 6.94
CA ALA A 474 -3.19 19.29 7.71
C ALA A 474 -1.72 19.13 8.10
N ARG A 475 -1.48 18.61 9.30
CA ARG A 475 -0.17 18.10 9.70
C ARG A 475 0.16 16.85 8.89
N ILE A 476 1.40 16.80 8.40
CA ILE A 476 1.97 15.62 7.75
C ILE A 476 3.05 15.07 8.69
N GLU A 477 2.78 13.94 9.34
CA GLU A 477 3.69 13.39 10.34
C GLU A 477 5.04 13.02 9.71
N GLY A 478 6.09 13.27 10.47
CA GLY A 478 7.46 13.04 10.00
C GLY A 478 8.08 14.19 9.19
N ALA A 479 7.28 15.14 8.67
CA ALA A 479 7.78 16.35 8.05
C ALA A 479 8.14 17.43 9.08
N ILE A 480 9.14 18.25 8.74
CA ILE A 480 9.56 19.40 9.54
C ILE A 480 8.68 20.60 9.18
N GLU A 481 7.87 21.05 10.10
CA GLU A 481 6.97 22.21 9.90
C GLU A 481 7.71 23.52 10.18
N LYS A 482 7.85 24.35 9.15
CA LYS A 482 8.51 25.67 9.23
C LYS A 482 8.01 26.62 8.14
N PRO A 483 8.08 27.95 8.36
CA PRO A 483 7.75 28.93 7.33
C PRO A 483 8.60 28.78 6.07
N PHE A 484 7.97 28.88 4.90
CA PHE A 484 8.62 28.67 3.61
C PHE A 484 9.83 29.57 3.39
N LEU A 485 9.70 30.86 3.73
CA LEU A 485 10.79 31.85 3.59
C LEU A 485 12.00 31.47 4.47
N GLU A 486 11.77 31.03 5.71
CA GLU A 486 12.83 30.60 6.64
C GLU A 486 13.62 29.42 6.06
N VAL A 487 12.89 28.37 5.65
CA VAL A 487 13.48 27.15 5.08
C VAL A 487 14.31 27.50 3.85
N MET A 488 13.79 28.30 2.92
CA MET A 488 14.51 28.61 1.69
C MET A 488 15.72 29.50 1.91
N ASN A 489 15.67 30.44 2.85
CA ASN A 489 16.84 31.23 3.24
C ASN A 489 17.95 30.35 3.82
N LYS A 490 17.61 29.32 4.58
CA LYS A 490 18.57 28.35 5.12
C LYS A 490 19.15 27.44 4.03
N LEU A 491 18.28 26.81 3.23
CA LEU A 491 18.68 25.79 2.27
C LEU A 491 19.36 26.35 1.01
N CYS A 492 19.00 27.57 0.61
CA CYS A 492 19.56 28.25 -0.56
C CYS A 492 20.47 29.42 -0.20
N LYS A 493 21.16 29.37 0.97
CA LYS A 493 22.03 30.43 1.48
C LYS A 493 23.09 30.83 0.45
N ASP A 494 23.72 29.87 -0.21
CA ASP A 494 24.81 30.09 -1.16
C ASP A 494 24.33 30.55 -2.55
N LYS A 495 23.03 30.65 -2.78
CA LYS A 495 22.41 31.10 -4.03
C LYS A 495 23.00 30.44 -5.28
N LYS A 496 23.35 29.17 -5.19
CA LYS A 496 23.86 28.40 -6.32
C LYS A 496 22.76 28.30 -7.40
N VAL A 497 22.97 28.96 -8.52
CA VAL A 497 22.01 28.89 -9.63
C VAL A 497 22.02 27.47 -10.21
N LYS A 498 20.82 26.92 -10.40
CA LYS A 498 20.65 25.59 -10.94
C LYS A 498 21.11 25.51 -12.40
N ASN A 499 21.75 24.40 -12.74
CA ASN A 499 22.09 24.05 -14.13
C ASN A 499 21.62 22.61 -14.39
N LEU A 500 20.51 22.46 -15.08
CA LEU A 500 19.88 21.19 -15.37
C LEU A 500 20.03 20.83 -16.86
N PRO A 501 20.99 19.97 -17.21
CA PRO A 501 21.30 19.66 -18.61
C PRO A 501 20.13 18.96 -19.32
N ASN A 502 19.98 19.25 -20.61
CA ASN A 502 18.97 18.61 -21.45
C ASN A 502 19.37 17.17 -21.79
N ILE A 503 18.38 16.31 -22.01
CA ILE A 503 18.56 14.96 -22.54
C ILE A 503 18.11 14.89 -24.00
N ASN A 504 18.61 13.89 -24.70
CA ASN A 504 18.21 13.62 -26.09
C ASN A 504 17.09 12.59 -26.13
N GLU A 505 16.33 12.59 -27.21
CA GLU A 505 15.37 11.52 -27.50
C GLU A 505 16.08 10.17 -27.68
N VAL A 506 15.35 9.09 -27.51
CA VAL A 506 15.87 7.73 -27.67
C VAL A 506 16.32 7.50 -29.13
N LYS A 507 17.51 6.92 -29.28
CA LYS A 507 18.07 6.62 -30.62
C LYS A 507 17.13 5.71 -31.42
N GLU A 508 16.96 5.96 -32.69
CA GLU A 508 16.03 5.26 -33.59
C GLU A 508 16.18 3.73 -33.55
N LYS A 509 17.41 3.20 -33.61
CA LYS A 509 17.70 1.76 -33.51
C LYS A 509 17.13 1.15 -32.22
N THR A 510 17.24 1.87 -31.13
CA THR A 510 16.71 1.44 -29.82
C THR A 510 15.19 1.52 -29.82
N ALA A 511 14.61 2.59 -30.32
CA ALA A 511 13.17 2.75 -30.44
C ALA A 511 12.56 1.64 -31.32
N ASN A 512 13.14 1.34 -32.48
CA ASN A 512 12.68 0.30 -33.38
C ASN A 512 12.66 -1.09 -32.70
N ARG A 513 13.70 -1.41 -31.91
CA ARG A 513 13.74 -2.64 -31.13
C ARG A 513 12.57 -2.74 -30.13
N TYR A 514 12.32 -1.69 -29.35
CA TYR A 514 11.25 -1.69 -28.36
C TYR A 514 9.85 -1.65 -28.98
N LEU A 515 9.66 -1.01 -30.12
CA LEU A 515 8.40 -1.04 -30.87
C LEU A 515 8.07 -2.49 -31.32
N LEU A 516 9.05 -3.20 -31.89
CA LEU A 516 8.89 -4.60 -32.29
C LEU A 516 8.66 -5.52 -31.08
N GLN A 517 9.39 -5.31 -29.99
CA GLN A 517 9.19 -6.04 -28.73
C GLN A 517 7.77 -5.86 -28.23
N SER A 518 7.28 -4.62 -28.17
CA SER A 518 5.92 -4.31 -27.72
C SER A 518 4.84 -4.98 -28.59
N TYR A 519 5.05 -5.00 -29.90
CA TYR A 519 4.14 -5.68 -30.83
C TYR A 519 4.06 -7.20 -30.56
N LYS A 520 5.22 -7.85 -30.35
CA LYS A 520 5.29 -9.28 -30.00
C LYS A 520 4.57 -9.58 -28.70
N VAL A 521 4.80 -8.77 -27.66
CA VAL A 521 4.15 -8.90 -26.35
C VAL A 521 2.63 -8.78 -26.47
N ILE A 522 2.13 -7.80 -27.21
CA ILE A 522 0.69 -7.63 -27.44
C ILE A 522 0.10 -8.84 -28.16
N SER A 523 0.78 -9.35 -29.18
CA SER A 523 0.32 -10.52 -29.93
C SER A 523 0.23 -11.76 -29.06
N GLU A 524 1.23 -12.00 -28.22
CA GLU A 524 1.26 -13.11 -27.25
C GLU A 524 0.18 -12.95 -26.17
N LYS A 525 0.03 -11.72 -25.63
CA LYS A 525 -1.03 -11.42 -24.66
C LYS A 525 -2.41 -11.79 -25.20
N ILE A 526 -2.77 -11.31 -26.37
CA ILE A 526 -4.08 -11.59 -27.00
C ILE A 526 -4.28 -13.10 -27.16
N LYS A 527 -3.29 -13.82 -27.68
CA LYS A 527 -3.36 -15.28 -27.87
C LYS A 527 -3.62 -16.02 -26.58
N ILE A 528 -2.91 -15.67 -25.50
CA ILE A 528 -3.05 -16.33 -24.19
C ILE A 528 -4.40 -15.98 -23.57
N GLN A 529 -4.86 -14.73 -23.68
CA GLN A 529 -6.17 -14.32 -23.18
C GLN A 529 -7.32 -14.98 -23.93
N GLU A 530 -7.24 -15.14 -25.25
CA GLU A 530 -8.22 -15.88 -26.04
C GLU A 530 -8.30 -17.36 -25.62
N LEU A 531 -7.13 -18.00 -25.38
CA LEU A 531 -7.07 -19.38 -24.88
C LEU A 531 -7.70 -19.49 -23.46
N ALA A 532 -7.37 -18.59 -22.56
CA ALA A 532 -7.92 -18.58 -21.21
C ALA A 532 -9.43 -18.37 -21.22
N LYS A 533 -9.91 -17.39 -21.98
CA LYS A 533 -11.35 -17.11 -22.16
C LYS A 533 -12.09 -18.37 -22.66
N SER A 534 -11.59 -19.03 -23.70
CA SER A 534 -12.22 -20.24 -24.25
C SER A 534 -12.33 -21.37 -23.23
N LYS A 535 -11.29 -21.58 -22.40
CA LYS A 535 -11.32 -22.59 -21.32
C LYS A 535 -12.31 -22.26 -20.22
N ILE A 536 -12.41 -20.98 -19.85
CA ILE A 536 -13.38 -20.51 -18.85
C ILE A 536 -14.81 -20.70 -19.39
N GLU A 537 -15.06 -20.31 -20.64
CA GLU A 537 -16.36 -20.46 -21.29
C GLU A 537 -16.80 -21.93 -21.40
N GLU A 538 -15.89 -22.84 -21.74
CA GLU A 538 -16.16 -24.27 -21.77
C GLU A 538 -16.63 -24.80 -20.40
N VAL A 539 -15.90 -24.45 -19.33
CA VAL A 539 -16.28 -24.88 -17.97
C VAL A 539 -17.55 -24.19 -17.53
N PHE A 540 -17.72 -22.91 -17.81
CA PHE A 540 -18.93 -22.12 -17.48
C PHE A 540 -20.19 -22.78 -18.07
N LEU A 541 -20.18 -23.06 -19.37
CA LEU A 541 -21.33 -23.67 -20.05
C LEU A 541 -21.65 -25.06 -19.50
N LYS A 542 -20.66 -25.79 -18.96
CA LYS A 542 -20.85 -27.12 -18.39
C LYS A 542 -21.38 -27.07 -16.96
N VAL A 543 -20.92 -26.15 -16.12
CA VAL A 543 -21.22 -26.15 -14.67
C VAL A 543 -22.43 -25.29 -14.32
N VAL A 544 -22.67 -24.17 -15.02
CA VAL A 544 -23.71 -23.21 -14.66
C VAL A 544 -25.12 -23.80 -14.69
N PRO A 545 -25.54 -24.57 -15.70
CA PRO A 545 -26.87 -25.18 -15.68
C PRO A 545 -27.06 -26.14 -14.48
N GLN A 546 -25.96 -26.79 -14.03
CA GLN A 546 -26.00 -27.67 -12.87
C GLN A 546 -26.11 -26.89 -11.56
N ILE A 547 -25.36 -25.75 -11.46
CA ILE A 547 -25.43 -24.85 -10.32
C ILE A 547 -26.84 -24.25 -10.21
N ASP A 548 -27.40 -23.74 -11.32
CA ASP A 548 -28.75 -23.13 -11.33
C ASP A 548 -29.83 -24.10 -10.87
N ASN A 549 -29.73 -25.37 -11.28
CA ASN A 549 -30.65 -26.40 -10.80
C ASN A 549 -30.48 -26.67 -9.28
N ILE A 550 -29.25 -26.62 -8.75
CA ILE A 550 -29.00 -26.80 -7.31
C ILE A 550 -29.52 -25.59 -6.53
N LEU A 551 -29.31 -24.36 -7.03
CA LEU A 551 -29.85 -23.14 -6.41
C LEU A 551 -31.37 -23.17 -6.36
N LYS A 552 -32.04 -23.64 -7.41
CA LYS A 552 -33.49 -23.84 -7.42
C LYS A 552 -33.94 -24.82 -6.33
N LEU A 553 -33.22 -25.96 -6.16
CA LEU A 553 -33.50 -26.90 -5.07
C LEU A 553 -33.30 -26.27 -3.69
N ARG A 554 -32.32 -25.38 -3.51
CA ARG A 554 -32.13 -24.62 -2.29
C ARG A 554 -33.34 -23.72 -2.02
N ASP A 555 -33.74 -22.96 -3.00
CA ASP A 555 -34.87 -22.00 -2.87
C ASP A 555 -36.21 -22.72 -2.61
N GLU A 556 -36.35 -23.96 -3.09
CA GLU A 556 -37.49 -24.84 -2.80
C GLU A 556 -37.38 -25.60 -1.45
N GLY A 557 -36.32 -25.41 -0.68
CA GLY A 557 -36.07 -26.15 0.58
C GLY A 557 -35.80 -27.63 0.41
N LYS A 558 -35.36 -28.07 -0.78
CA LYS A 558 -35.15 -29.49 -1.15
C LYS A 558 -33.67 -29.91 -1.14
N VAL A 559 -32.82 -29.19 -0.42
CA VAL A 559 -31.40 -29.55 -0.29
C VAL A 559 -31.25 -30.82 0.53
N THR A 560 -30.44 -31.76 0.01
CA THR A 560 -30.13 -33.03 0.68
C THR A 560 -28.65 -33.33 0.59
N GLU A 561 -28.14 -34.18 1.49
CA GLU A 561 -26.74 -34.62 1.52
C GLU A 561 -26.28 -35.29 0.21
N LYS A 562 -27.21 -35.86 -0.57
CA LYS A 562 -26.93 -36.47 -1.89
C LYS A 562 -26.36 -35.51 -2.92
N LEU A 563 -26.49 -34.20 -2.70
CA LEU A 563 -25.91 -33.19 -3.58
C LEU A 563 -24.39 -33.05 -3.42
N PHE A 564 -23.80 -33.57 -2.32
CA PHE A 564 -22.38 -33.37 -1.98
C PHE A 564 -21.45 -33.78 -3.13
N ASP A 565 -21.57 -35.04 -3.63
CA ASP A 565 -20.69 -35.54 -4.70
C ASP A 565 -20.83 -34.77 -6.00
N LYS A 566 -22.03 -34.24 -6.28
CA LYS A 566 -22.26 -33.42 -7.47
C LYS A 566 -21.58 -32.07 -7.33
N LEU A 567 -21.68 -31.44 -6.15
CA LEU A 567 -21.03 -30.19 -5.83
C LEU A 567 -19.51 -30.29 -5.88
N VAL A 568 -18.94 -31.37 -5.33
CA VAL A 568 -17.49 -31.66 -5.41
C VAL A 568 -17.02 -31.79 -6.87
N LYS A 569 -17.80 -32.47 -7.73
CA LYS A 569 -17.48 -32.56 -9.16
C LYS A 569 -17.50 -31.19 -9.86
N ILE A 570 -18.42 -30.31 -9.50
CA ILE A 570 -18.48 -28.95 -10.01
C ILE A 570 -17.26 -28.16 -9.53
N SER A 571 -16.96 -28.21 -8.21
CA SER A 571 -15.78 -27.56 -7.62
C SER A 571 -14.50 -27.96 -8.34
N ASN A 572 -14.25 -29.27 -8.52
CA ASN A 572 -13.06 -29.77 -9.20
C ASN A 572 -12.91 -29.28 -10.66
N GLN A 573 -14.02 -28.96 -11.34
CA GLN A 573 -13.94 -28.37 -12.68
C GLN A 573 -13.55 -26.88 -12.63
N ILE A 574 -14.05 -26.15 -11.65
CA ILE A 574 -13.69 -24.75 -11.41
C ILE A 574 -12.23 -24.64 -11.00
N ASP A 575 -11.75 -25.54 -10.12
CA ASP A 575 -10.36 -25.55 -9.66
C ASP A 575 -9.36 -25.75 -10.81
N LYS A 576 -9.70 -26.58 -11.81
CA LYS A 576 -8.89 -26.71 -13.04
C LYS A 576 -8.75 -25.41 -13.83
N VAL A 577 -9.76 -24.54 -13.79
CA VAL A 577 -9.66 -23.20 -14.38
C VAL A 577 -8.70 -22.33 -13.57
N LYS A 578 -8.80 -22.35 -12.24
CA LYS A 578 -7.87 -21.63 -11.37
C LYS A 578 -6.43 -22.08 -11.57
N GLU A 579 -6.18 -23.39 -11.56
CA GLU A 579 -4.86 -23.95 -11.83
C GLU A 579 -4.30 -23.54 -13.20
N PHE A 580 -5.15 -23.42 -14.21
CA PHE A 580 -4.72 -22.96 -15.53
C PHE A 580 -4.30 -21.48 -15.50
N ILE A 581 -5.07 -20.64 -14.81
CA ILE A 581 -4.84 -19.19 -14.75
C ILE A 581 -3.52 -18.86 -14.02
N ILE A 582 -3.19 -19.57 -12.95
CA ILE A 582 -1.99 -19.31 -12.12
C ILE A 582 -0.71 -19.90 -12.71
N LYS A 583 -0.74 -20.59 -13.85
CA LYS A 583 0.49 -21.07 -14.49
C LYS A 583 1.41 -19.90 -14.83
N GLU A 584 2.65 -19.97 -14.36
CA GLU A 584 3.65 -18.91 -14.46
C GLU A 584 3.76 -18.27 -15.86
N ASN A 585 3.73 -19.11 -16.91
CA ASN A 585 3.81 -18.63 -18.30
C ASN A 585 2.60 -17.83 -18.77
N TYR A 586 1.44 -17.98 -18.13
CA TYR A 586 0.20 -17.32 -18.51
C TYR A 586 -0.15 -16.17 -17.57
N GLN A 587 0.14 -16.34 -16.29
CA GLN A 587 -0.23 -15.41 -15.24
C GLN A 587 0.13 -13.95 -15.59
N LYS A 588 1.34 -13.67 -16.05
CA LYS A 588 1.80 -12.32 -16.39
C LYS A 588 0.92 -11.59 -17.43
N PHE A 589 0.19 -12.34 -18.29
CA PHE A 589 -0.70 -11.79 -19.31
C PHE A 589 -2.15 -11.70 -18.86
N LEU A 590 -2.52 -12.43 -17.80
CA LEU A 590 -3.86 -12.50 -17.25
C LEU A 590 -4.01 -11.64 -16.00
N ASP A 591 -2.92 -11.41 -15.29
CA ASP A 591 -2.86 -10.88 -13.93
C ASP A 591 -3.63 -9.56 -13.77
N SER A 592 -3.54 -8.65 -14.73
CA SER A 592 -4.17 -7.33 -14.65
C SER A 592 -5.69 -7.36 -14.45
N ILE A 593 -6.39 -8.34 -15.04
CA ILE A 593 -7.85 -8.47 -14.93
C ILE A 593 -8.22 -9.54 -13.92
N VAL A 594 -7.47 -10.64 -13.92
CA VAL A 594 -7.79 -11.82 -13.12
C VAL A 594 -7.47 -11.60 -11.64
N SER A 595 -6.34 -10.97 -11.31
CA SER A 595 -5.94 -10.74 -9.92
C SER A 595 -6.95 -9.89 -9.14
N ILE A 596 -7.53 -8.86 -9.76
CA ILE A 596 -8.59 -8.05 -9.14
C ILE A 596 -9.82 -8.91 -8.86
N SER A 597 -10.25 -9.71 -9.86
CA SER A 597 -11.41 -10.58 -9.71
C SER A 597 -11.19 -11.66 -8.65
N ILE A 598 -9.98 -12.24 -8.58
CA ILE A 598 -9.61 -13.22 -7.55
C ILE A 598 -9.59 -12.57 -6.18
N TYR A 599 -8.99 -11.40 -6.04
CA TYR A 599 -8.89 -10.71 -4.75
C TYR A 599 -10.26 -10.45 -4.12
N TYR A 600 -11.19 -9.85 -4.86
CA TYR A 600 -12.55 -9.63 -4.35
C TYR A 600 -13.30 -10.93 -4.09
N GLN A 601 -13.08 -11.95 -4.90
CA GLN A 601 -13.64 -13.27 -4.66
C GLN A 601 -13.09 -13.89 -3.37
N GLU A 602 -11.79 -13.81 -3.11
CA GLU A 602 -11.17 -14.35 -1.88
C GLU A 602 -11.72 -13.69 -0.63
N LEU A 603 -11.97 -12.37 -0.67
CA LEU A 603 -12.63 -11.65 0.43
C LEU A 603 -14.06 -12.16 0.70
N GLU A 604 -14.82 -12.57 -0.31
CA GLU A 604 -16.14 -13.19 -0.10
C GLU A 604 -16.01 -14.65 0.34
N LEU A 605 -15.06 -15.40 -0.22
CA LEU A 605 -14.80 -16.78 0.18
C LEU A 605 -14.32 -16.89 1.63
N ALA A 606 -13.68 -15.86 2.18
CA ALA A 606 -13.30 -15.81 3.58
C ALA A 606 -14.53 -16.00 4.50
N LYS A 607 -15.65 -15.34 4.20
CA LYS A 607 -16.90 -15.51 4.96
C LYS A 607 -17.44 -16.94 4.88
N ILE A 608 -17.40 -17.53 3.67
CA ILE A 608 -17.84 -18.91 3.48
C ILE A 608 -16.90 -19.88 4.22
N SER A 609 -15.61 -19.58 4.26
CA SER A 609 -14.62 -20.46 4.91
C SER A 609 -14.94 -20.70 6.39
N VAL A 610 -15.50 -19.70 7.09
CA VAL A 610 -15.86 -19.77 8.50
C VAL A 610 -17.30 -20.26 8.75
N ALA A 611 -18.11 -20.44 7.71
CA ALA A 611 -19.46 -20.94 7.85
C ALA A 611 -19.51 -22.36 8.48
N PRO A 612 -20.58 -22.73 9.18
CA PRO A 612 -20.74 -24.05 9.80
C PRO A 612 -20.53 -25.19 8.80
N SER A 613 -19.86 -26.25 9.24
CA SER A 613 -19.57 -27.44 8.42
C SER A 613 -19.38 -28.71 9.27
N ASP A 614 -20.06 -28.79 10.41
CA ASP A 614 -19.96 -29.91 11.32
C ASP A 614 -20.84 -31.07 10.85
N THR A 615 -22.01 -30.78 10.32
CA THR A 615 -22.95 -31.77 9.78
C THR A 615 -22.79 -31.92 8.26
N ALA A 616 -23.28 -33.04 7.71
CA ALA A 616 -23.28 -33.28 6.27
C ALA A 616 -24.09 -32.23 5.49
N ILE A 617 -25.23 -31.80 6.02
CA ILE A 617 -26.07 -30.79 5.39
C ILE A 617 -25.41 -29.40 5.41
N GLU A 618 -24.72 -29.05 6.48
CA GLU A 618 -23.95 -27.79 6.55
C GLU A 618 -22.81 -27.79 5.51
N LYS A 619 -22.10 -28.91 5.33
CA LYS A 619 -21.08 -29.05 4.29
C LYS A 619 -21.66 -28.84 2.90
N VAL A 620 -22.84 -29.39 2.64
CA VAL A 620 -23.56 -29.19 1.35
C VAL A 620 -23.91 -27.72 1.18
N ASN A 621 -24.49 -27.07 2.19
CA ASN A 621 -24.86 -25.65 2.12
C ASN A 621 -23.65 -24.76 1.85
N LYS A 622 -22.56 -25.02 2.56
CA LYS A 622 -21.28 -24.31 2.37
C LYS A 622 -20.74 -24.49 0.94
N LEU A 623 -20.81 -25.68 0.37
CA LEU A 623 -20.42 -25.93 -1.02
C LEU A 623 -21.37 -25.26 -2.03
N ILE A 624 -22.68 -25.15 -1.74
CA ILE A 624 -23.63 -24.41 -2.57
C ILE A 624 -23.23 -22.95 -2.66
N GLU A 625 -22.99 -22.31 -1.54
CA GLU A 625 -22.51 -20.92 -1.49
C GLU A 625 -21.17 -20.75 -2.25
N TRP A 626 -20.25 -21.71 -2.08
CA TRP A 626 -18.97 -21.69 -2.75
C TRP A 626 -19.12 -21.75 -4.28
N VAL A 627 -19.95 -22.67 -4.82
CA VAL A 627 -20.15 -22.79 -6.27
C VAL A 627 -20.94 -21.60 -6.83
N GLU A 628 -21.85 -21.02 -6.04
CA GLU A 628 -22.62 -19.82 -6.43
C GLU A 628 -21.69 -18.62 -6.64
N ILE A 629 -20.79 -18.34 -5.70
CA ILE A 629 -19.78 -17.25 -5.86
C ILE A 629 -18.90 -17.54 -7.07
N HIS A 630 -18.50 -18.78 -7.30
CA HIS A 630 -17.63 -19.14 -8.42
C HIS A 630 -18.34 -19.08 -9.77
N LYS A 631 -19.65 -19.25 -9.83
CA LYS A 631 -20.44 -18.97 -11.04
C LYS A 631 -20.29 -17.52 -11.48
N TYR A 632 -20.45 -16.58 -10.56
CA TYR A 632 -20.27 -15.15 -10.85
C TYR A 632 -18.83 -14.80 -11.18
N TRP A 633 -17.89 -15.43 -10.51
CA TRP A 633 -16.45 -15.25 -10.77
C TRP A 633 -16.07 -15.69 -12.20
N LEU A 634 -16.48 -16.88 -12.63
CA LEU A 634 -16.23 -17.37 -13.99
C LEU A 634 -16.77 -16.40 -15.04
N PHE A 635 -17.99 -15.90 -14.84
CA PHE A 635 -18.60 -14.92 -15.72
C PHE A 635 -17.80 -13.59 -15.76
N SER A 636 -17.44 -13.07 -14.60
CA SER A 636 -16.69 -11.81 -14.48
C SER A 636 -15.32 -11.89 -15.12
N VAL A 637 -14.60 -13.01 -14.92
CA VAL A 637 -13.26 -13.19 -15.50
C VAL A 637 -13.35 -13.34 -17.02
N ALA A 638 -14.28 -14.13 -17.53
CA ALA A 638 -14.48 -14.29 -18.98
C ALA A 638 -14.84 -12.95 -19.64
N GLY A 639 -15.76 -12.20 -19.03
CA GLY A 639 -16.17 -10.87 -19.49
C GLY A 639 -15.00 -9.88 -19.46
N GLY A 640 -14.26 -9.84 -18.38
CA GLY A 640 -13.08 -8.97 -18.22
C GLY A 640 -11.98 -9.28 -19.23
N LEU A 641 -11.68 -10.56 -19.46
CA LEU A 641 -10.71 -10.97 -20.48
C LEU A 641 -11.16 -10.58 -21.89
N ASN A 642 -12.45 -10.77 -22.21
CA ASN A 642 -13.00 -10.34 -23.50
C ASN A 642 -12.87 -8.84 -23.69
N ALA A 643 -13.18 -8.05 -22.67
CA ALA A 643 -13.04 -6.60 -22.69
C ALA A 643 -11.58 -6.15 -22.85
N ASP A 644 -10.62 -6.83 -22.19
CA ASP A 644 -9.19 -6.54 -22.32
C ASP A 644 -8.68 -6.90 -23.74
N ILE A 645 -9.05 -8.03 -24.30
CA ILE A 645 -8.72 -8.44 -25.67
C ILE A 645 -9.17 -7.35 -26.67
N GLU A 646 -10.43 -6.96 -26.62
CA GLU A 646 -10.99 -5.95 -27.53
C GLU A 646 -10.33 -4.57 -27.33
N THR A 647 -10.08 -4.19 -26.08
CA THR A 647 -9.39 -2.95 -25.72
C THR A 647 -7.97 -2.95 -26.24
N THR A 648 -7.24 -4.04 -26.03
CA THR A 648 -5.85 -4.22 -26.50
C THR A 648 -5.77 -4.17 -28.01
N LYS A 649 -6.65 -4.87 -28.73
CA LYS A 649 -6.74 -4.82 -30.21
C LYS A 649 -6.97 -3.40 -30.73
N LYS A 650 -7.93 -2.67 -30.13
CA LYS A 650 -8.23 -1.29 -30.54
C LYS A 650 -7.09 -0.31 -30.25
N ALA A 651 -6.49 -0.40 -29.07
CA ALA A 651 -5.41 0.48 -28.64
C ALA A 651 -4.10 0.28 -29.43
N SER A 652 -3.85 -0.95 -29.90
CA SER A 652 -2.62 -1.30 -30.66
C SER A 652 -2.53 -0.65 -32.04
N ARG A 653 -3.59 -0.07 -32.55
CA ARG A 653 -3.61 0.55 -33.89
C ARG A 653 -2.53 1.62 -34.09
N ASN A 654 -2.25 2.42 -33.06
CA ASN A 654 -1.19 3.45 -33.12
C ASN A 654 0.20 2.81 -33.24
N LEU A 655 0.47 1.73 -32.50
CA LEU A 655 1.73 0.99 -32.57
C LEU A 655 1.91 0.37 -33.97
N ILE A 656 0.89 -0.28 -34.49
CA ILE A 656 0.91 -0.89 -35.84
C ILE A 656 1.16 0.18 -36.91
N LYS A 657 0.51 1.35 -36.75
CA LYS A 657 0.72 2.47 -37.69
C LYS A 657 2.18 2.97 -37.68
N GLU A 658 2.78 3.10 -36.49
CA GLU A 658 4.17 3.54 -36.35
C GLU A 658 5.16 2.49 -36.89
N LEU A 659 4.92 1.19 -36.65
CA LEU A 659 5.72 0.09 -37.22
C LEU A 659 5.68 0.07 -38.73
N LYS A 660 4.51 0.24 -39.31
CA LYS A 660 4.36 0.34 -40.80
C LYS A 660 5.07 1.58 -41.38
N LYS A 661 4.96 2.73 -40.72
CA LYS A 661 5.63 3.97 -41.10
C LYS A 661 7.15 3.80 -41.13
N ARG A 662 7.71 3.00 -40.21
CA ARG A 662 9.14 2.72 -40.09
C ARG A 662 9.61 1.53 -40.97
N GLY A 663 8.71 0.87 -41.68
CA GLY A 663 9.04 -0.31 -42.49
C GLY A 663 9.43 -1.55 -41.64
N LEU A 664 9.05 -1.58 -40.37
CA LEU A 664 9.40 -2.67 -39.44
C LEU A 664 8.48 -3.89 -39.56
N ILE A 665 7.31 -3.71 -40.17
CA ILE A 665 6.37 -4.77 -40.54
C ILE A 665 5.82 -4.51 -41.93
N GLU A 666 5.62 -5.58 -42.72
CA GLU A 666 5.11 -5.46 -44.09
C GLU A 666 3.66 -4.99 -44.12
N LYS A 667 3.32 -4.23 -45.20
CA LYS A 667 1.95 -3.77 -45.46
C LYS A 667 0.99 -4.93 -45.79
N SER A 668 1.50 -6.11 -46.15
CA SER A 668 0.76 -7.23 -46.75
C SER A 668 0.41 -8.37 -45.79
N ASN A 669 1.01 -8.45 -44.59
CA ASN A 669 0.83 -9.63 -43.69
C ASN A 669 -0.49 -9.67 -42.91
N LEU A 670 -1.40 -8.73 -43.11
CA LEU A 670 -2.75 -8.74 -42.52
C LEU A 670 -3.79 -9.49 -43.36
N GLY A 671 -3.42 -10.00 -44.54
CA GLY A 671 -4.35 -10.63 -45.49
C GLY A 671 -4.15 -12.12 -45.79
N LYS A 672 -3.07 -12.76 -45.31
CA LYS A 672 -2.71 -14.13 -45.74
C LYS A 672 -2.59 -15.18 -44.67
N SER A 673 -2.71 -14.88 -43.38
CA SER A 673 -2.93 -15.93 -42.39
C SER A 673 -4.43 -15.97 -42.04
N LYS A 674 -5.14 -16.93 -42.56
CA LYS A 674 -6.57 -17.19 -42.23
C LYS A 674 -6.79 -17.55 -40.76
N ASP A 675 -5.71 -17.67 -39.96
CA ASP A 675 -5.77 -18.17 -38.59
C ASP A 675 -5.18 -17.26 -37.51
N ASN A 676 -4.70 -16.04 -37.82
CA ASN A 676 -4.25 -15.11 -36.79
C ASN A 676 -4.46 -13.65 -37.22
N PHE A 677 -5.35 -12.98 -36.51
CA PHE A 677 -5.57 -11.51 -36.51
C PHE A 677 -6.32 -10.92 -37.68
N ARG A 678 -7.66 -11.08 -37.72
CA ARG A 678 -8.54 -10.02 -38.22
C ARG A 678 -8.65 -8.95 -37.12
N PHE A 679 -8.00 -7.81 -37.35
CA PHE A 679 -8.22 -6.59 -36.55
C PHE A 679 -9.46 -5.86 -37.08
#